data_c5ff640ab07176371743629f0da90806
#
_entry.id   c5ff640ab07176371743629f0da90806
#
_cell.length_a   1.000
_cell.length_b   1.000
_cell.length_c   1.000
_cell.angle_alpha   90.00
_cell.angle_beta   90.00
_cell.angle_gamma   90.00
#
_symmetry.space_group_name_H-M   'P 1'
#
loop_
_entity.id
_entity.type
_entity.pdbx_description
1 polymer ?
#
loop_
_entity_poly.entity_id
_entity_poly.type
_entity_poly.pdbx_seq_one_letter_code
_entity_poly.pdbx_strand_id
1 'polypeptide(L)'
;MQLEEVFKEYFPQMAKEIKLKEIQKKVIENVLGVNNTLAILPTGGGKSLIYWLSGMALRGITIVVSPLIALIDEQAEKLSEQNISVLKLHSDVKQKEQIELLSKLYNGEYTPSFIFVSPERLAMDGLLEKALKNRKEDIKLIVIDEIHCISQWGESFRPLYTHIPTFLNTVFDKWPVVLGLSATLNVLEVEDIKKSFYINDKNVIKDVQLMRTEINLICKHFNDEDEKEETFWNLLELHKNEKTLVYVYRKYSKRGVEDFSEKAKEKGIKSVYFHADLSSNEKQNIIRKYKNNEIDLIFATNAFGMGIDIPDIKLVIHFMIPESIAQYYQEVGRASRNKETSNAYLLYTDKNVQIKKTHFINKSFPSYEKIEEKFEEIRDGKTGFRNIEYYNDDTLQLCLPYLLDVGAVKICAKAIHSLKILENIKNTDLQLALEASKPKTFITTLKKTDYTPEELSDLVFESLLKGECSVKRSLAKCLIVEVLVDDLKPFEQRINEMIKEKKKFKYDQLDYFVYTIDRTENSVELHQEIAQFLGVSKWDLNKIYATEKGDKVRSKSEVVIANTLFNKNIPYEYEKTLLLSNGKQMSPDFTIQLSGKTYFLEHIGMLNNEQYSERWLEKRKLYDKFYKENLLITYESPNLATDALNLIKKFIGN
;
A
#
# COMPACT_ATOMS: atom_id res chain seq x y z
N MET A 1 -15.25 26.93 4.44
CA MET A 1 -13.95 27.64 4.42
C MET A 1 -13.24 27.22 3.13
N GLN A 2 -12.73 28.17 2.37
CA GLN A 2 -11.99 27.83 1.13
C GLN A 2 -10.69 27.14 1.51
N LEU A 3 -10.24 26.16 0.72
CA LEU A 3 -9.01 25.38 0.98
C LEU A 3 -7.79 26.27 1.20
N GLU A 4 -7.70 27.37 0.46
CA GLU A 4 -6.60 28.33 0.57
C GLU A 4 -6.61 29.10 1.91
N GLU A 5 -7.78 29.29 2.53
CA GLU A 5 -7.88 29.88 3.86
C GLU A 5 -7.35 28.93 4.92
N VAL A 6 -7.72 27.63 4.85
CA VAL A 6 -7.17 26.59 5.73
C VAL A 6 -5.67 26.51 5.63
N PHE A 7 -5.14 26.57 4.40
CA PHE A 7 -3.70 26.48 4.19
C PHE A 7 -2.96 27.69 4.81
N LYS A 8 -3.50 28.89 4.66
CA LYS A 8 -2.91 30.10 5.27
C LYS A 8 -3.06 30.15 6.79
N GLU A 9 -4.18 29.64 7.32
CA GLU A 9 -4.46 29.64 8.76
C GLU A 9 -3.54 28.69 9.51
N TYR A 10 -3.40 27.45 9.05
CA TYR A 10 -2.68 26.39 9.79
C TYR A 10 -1.23 26.20 9.35
N PHE A 11 -0.86 26.63 8.15
CA PHE A 11 0.48 26.47 7.59
C PHE A 11 0.98 27.76 6.92
N PRO A 12 1.04 28.88 7.64
CA PRO A 12 1.26 30.20 7.04
C PRO A 12 2.60 30.36 6.33
N GLN A 13 3.67 29.71 6.81
CA GLN A 13 4.98 29.76 6.15
C GLN A 13 4.96 28.94 4.86
N MET A 14 4.46 27.70 4.93
CA MET A 14 4.35 26.84 3.75
C MET A 14 3.45 27.46 2.67
N ALA A 15 2.37 28.12 3.05
CA ALA A 15 1.44 28.77 2.11
C ALA A 15 2.07 29.96 1.35
N LYS A 16 3.16 30.56 1.87
CA LYS A 16 3.94 31.59 1.16
C LYS A 16 4.91 30.99 0.16
N GLU A 17 5.46 29.83 0.47
CA GLU A 17 6.54 29.20 -0.29
C GLU A 17 6.02 28.17 -1.32
N ILE A 18 4.92 27.51 -1.03
CA ILE A 18 4.40 26.38 -1.80
C ILE A 18 3.00 26.70 -2.32
N LYS A 19 2.79 26.50 -3.62
CA LYS A 19 1.45 26.46 -4.21
C LYS A 19 0.96 25.02 -4.30
N LEU A 20 -0.29 24.78 -3.90
CA LEU A 20 -0.93 23.49 -4.05
C LEU A 20 -1.02 23.12 -5.53
N LYS A 21 -0.61 21.90 -5.85
CA LYS A 21 -0.80 21.33 -7.19
C LYS A 21 -2.29 21.05 -7.42
N GLU A 22 -2.74 21.13 -8.67
CA GLU A 22 -4.15 20.86 -9.02
C GLU A 22 -4.60 19.47 -8.57
N ILE A 23 -3.73 18.46 -8.69
CA ILE A 23 -4.03 17.11 -8.23
C ILE A 23 -4.24 17.04 -6.71
N GLN A 24 -3.46 17.78 -5.93
CA GLN A 24 -3.63 17.85 -4.47
C GLN A 24 -4.95 18.50 -4.12
N LYS A 25 -5.31 19.62 -4.78
CA LYS A 25 -6.62 20.28 -4.59
C LYS A 25 -7.74 19.32 -4.91
N LYS A 26 -7.69 18.62 -6.05
CA LYS A 26 -8.69 17.65 -6.46
C LYS A 26 -8.90 16.53 -5.42
N VAL A 27 -7.81 15.99 -4.85
CA VAL A 27 -7.91 14.97 -3.78
C VAL A 27 -8.55 15.55 -2.53
N ILE A 28 -8.11 16.73 -2.08
CA ILE A 28 -8.64 17.38 -0.88
C ILE A 28 -10.14 17.70 -1.07
N GLU A 29 -10.52 18.29 -2.19
CA GLU A 29 -11.92 18.61 -2.51
C GLU A 29 -12.80 17.35 -2.52
N ASN A 30 -12.29 16.24 -3.05
CA ASN A 30 -13.02 14.97 -3.04
C ASN A 30 -13.23 14.44 -1.61
N VAL A 31 -12.21 14.53 -0.76
CA VAL A 31 -12.29 14.17 0.67
C VAL A 31 -13.29 15.08 1.41
N LEU A 32 -13.23 16.40 1.17
CA LEU A 32 -14.16 17.38 1.76
C LEU A 32 -15.60 17.17 1.28
N GLY A 33 -15.78 16.63 0.07
CA GLY A 33 -17.08 16.18 -0.44
C GLY A 33 -17.59 14.87 0.20
N VAL A 34 -16.94 14.41 1.28
CA VAL A 34 -17.31 13.19 2.04
C VAL A 34 -17.27 11.93 1.17
N ASN A 35 -16.27 11.83 0.30
CA ASN A 35 -16.06 10.66 -0.54
C ASN A 35 -14.83 9.87 -0.07
N ASN A 36 -14.97 8.54 0.08
CA ASN A 36 -13.82 7.67 0.22
C ASN A 36 -12.97 7.77 -1.04
N THR A 37 -11.68 8.05 -0.84
CA THR A 37 -10.77 8.46 -1.93
C THR A 37 -9.50 7.62 -1.93
N LEU A 38 -9.09 7.17 -3.10
CA LEU A 38 -7.77 6.58 -3.34
C LEU A 38 -6.95 7.55 -4.18
N ALA A 39 -5.84 8.05 -3.61
CA ALA A 39 -4.93 8.94 -4.31
C ALA A 39 -3.59 8.24 -4.59
N ILE A 40 -3.24 8.14 -5.88
CA ILE A 40 -2.00 7.54 -6.36
C ILE A 40 -1.10 8.69 -6.85
N LEU A 41 -0.08 9.01 -6.05
CA LEU A 41 0.77 10.16 -6.21
C LEU A 41 2.24 9.76 -6.10
N PRO A 42 3.15 10.30 -6.91
CA PRO A 42 4.57 9.93 -6.85
C PRO A 42 5.18 10.16 -5.46
N THR A 43 6.28 9.48 -5.18
CA THR A 43 7.12 9.83 -4.03
C THR A 43 7.54 11.29 -4.13
N GLY A 44 7.44 12.06 -3.02
CA GLY A 44 7.64 13.51 -3.06
C GLY A 44 6.46 14.31 -3.66
N GLY A 45 5.34 13.65 -3.99
CA GLY A 45 4.11 14.30 -4.50
C GLY A 45 3.35 15.15 -3.48
N GLY A 46 3.82 15.20 -2.22
CA GLY A 46 3.20 15.98 -1.15
C GLY A 46 1.98 15.29 -0.53
N LYS A 47 2.00 13.96 -0.43
CA LYS A 47 0.93 13.15 0.19
C LYS A 47 0.59 13.64 1.61
N SER A 48 1.60 13.98 2.40
CA SER A 48 1.40 14.48 3.78
C SER A 48 0.58 15.78 3.82
N LEU A 49 0.88 16.73 2.96
CA LEU A 49 0.15 17.99 2.89
C LEU A 49 -1.34 17.80 2.57
N ILE A 50 -1.68 16.80 1.75
CA ILE A 50 -3.07 16.47 1.41
C ILE A 50 -3.85 16.10 2.67
N TYR A 51 -3.37 15.15 3.48
CA TYR A 51 -4.13 14.76 4.66
C TYR A 51 -4.03 15.77 5.81
N TRP A 52 -2.95 16.55 5.91
CA TRP A 52 -2.89 17.66 6.86
C TRP A 52 -4.00 18.67 6.59
N LEU A 53 -4.11 19.14 5.35
CA LEU A 53 -5.12 20.11 4.96
C LEU A 53 -6.54 19.53 5.02
N SER A 54 -6.74 18.31 4.59
CA SER A 54 -8.03 17.63 4.68
C SER A 54 -8.49 17.49 6.12
N GLY A 55 -7.60 17.05 7.03
CA GLY A 55 -7.89 16.88 8.44
C GLY A 55 -8.24 18.20 9.14
N MET A 56 -7.44 19.24 8.90
CA MET A 56 -7.72 20.56 9.48
C MET A 56 -9.01 21.17 8.93
N ALA A 57 -9.31 20.99 7.66
CA ALA A 57 -10.56 21.50 7.04
C ALA A 57 -11.82 20.78 7.54
N LEU A 58 -11.75 19.47 7.84
CA LEU A 58 -12.86 18.68 8.37
C LEU A 58 -13.18 18.97 9.84
N ARG A 59 -12.27 19.63 10.58
CA ARG A 59 -12.45 20.04 11.98
C ARG A 59 -12.89 18.89 12.88
N GLY A 60 -11.98 17.96 13.12
CA GLY A 60 -12.20 16.82 14.00
C GLY A 60 -10.90 16.00 14.12
N ILE A 61 -11.00 14.80 14.65
CA ILE A 61 -9.87 13.91 14.78
C ILE A 61 -9.60 13.24 13.43
N THR A 62 -8.35 13.31 12.97
CA THR A 62 -7.83 12.55 11.83
C THR A 62 -6.97 11.42 12.34
N ILE A 63 -7.29 10.17 12.02
CA ILE A 63 -6.44 9.01 12.30
C ILE A 63 -5.58 8.74 11.08
N VAL A 64 -4.25 8.71 11.27
CA VAL A 64 -3.29 8.39 10.23
C VAL A 64 -2.64 7.05 10.55
N VAL A 65 -2.94 6.05 9.73
CA VAL A 65 -2.31 4.72 9.80
C VAL A 65 -1.09 4.73 8.92
N SER A 66 0.09 4.56 9.51
CA SER A 66 1.36 4.52 8.77
C SER A 66 2.21 3.33 9.22
N PRO A 67 2.89 2.64 8.29
CA PRO A 67 3.65 1.42 8.60
C PRO A 67 5.02 1.68 9.22
N LEU A 68 5.43 2.95 9.34
CA LEU A 68 6.80 3.32 9.71
C LEU A 68 6.82 4.29 10.88
N ILE A 69 7.41 3.87 12.00
CA ILE A 69 7.56 4.67 13.23
C ILE A 69 8.33 5.95 12.93
N ALA A 70 9.45 5.87 12.20
CA ALA A 70 10.25 7.04 11.88
C ALA A 70 9.46 8.12 11.08
N LEU A 71 8.56 7.68 10.19
CA LEU A 71 7.70 8.60 9.45
C LEU A 71 6.61 9.19 10.36
N ILE A 72 6.05 8.39 11.27
CA ILE A 72 5.11 8.87 12.28
C ILE A 72 5.76 9.99 13.10
N ASP A 73 6.98 9.79 13.59
CA ASP A 73 7.71 10.77 14.38
C ASP A 73 7.97 12.05 13.59
N GLU A 74 8.48 11.94 12.37
CA GLU A 74 8.76 13.10 11.49
C GLU A 74 7.49 13.91 11.19
N GLN A 75 6.39 13.25 10.86
CA GLN A 75 5.13 13.92 10.54
C GLN A 75 4.50 14.57 11.76
N ALA A 76 4.56 13.91 12.91
CA ALA A 76 4.05 14.43 14.17
C ALA A 76 4.86 15.65 14.63
N GLU A 77 6.18 15.62 14.49
CA GLU A 77 7.06 16.75 14.83
C GLU A 77 6.73 17.97 13.96
N LYS A 78 6.66 17.80 12.65
CA LYS A 78 6.29 18.88 11.71
C LYS A 78 4.93 19.52 12.01
N LEU A 79 3.93 18.74 12.40
CA LEU A 79 2.62 19.26 12.82
C LEU A 79 2.70 19.98 14.15
N SER A 80 3.46 19.45 15.12
CA SER A 80 3.65 20.08 16.43
C SER A 80 4.37 21.42 16.32
N GLU A 81 5.32 21.57 15.40
CA GLU A 81 5.98 22.85 15.07
C GLU A 81 5.00 23.91 14.57
N GLN A 82 3.86 23.49 14.00
CA GLN A 82 2.77 24.36 13.58
C GLN A 82 1.71 24.58 14.68
N ASN A 83 1.99 24.17 15.94
CA ASN A 83 1.07 24.20 17.06
C ASN A 83 -0.22 23.35 16.85
N ILE A 84 -0.15 22.32 16.02
CA ILE A 84 -1.25 21.37 15.81
C ILE A 84 -1.08 20.21 16.81
N SER A 85 -2.17 19.89 17.53
CA SER A 85 -2.16 18.83 18.55
C SER A 85 -2.09 17.44 17.93
N VAL A 86 -1.13 16.64 18.37
CA VAL A 86 -0.86 15.30 17.81
C VAL A 86 -0.72 14.27 18.94
N LEU A 87 -1.36 13.13 18.76
CA LEU A 87 -1.18 11.94 19.59
C LEU A 87 -0.41 10.87 18.78
N LYS A 88 0.75 10.44 19.29
CA LYS A 88 1.57 9.37 18.71
C LYS A 88 1.37 8.08 19.49
N LEU A 89 1.06 6.99 18.79
CA LEU A 89 0.85 5.66 19.37
C LEU A 89 1.72 4.61 18.65
N HIS A 90 2.96 4.46 19.11
CA HIS A 90 3.90 3.44 18.63
C HIS A 90 4.72 2.83 19.77
N SER A 91 5.57 1.84 19.48
CA SER A 91 6.30 1.05 20.48
C SER A 91 7.24 1.85 21.39
N ASP A 92 7.78 2.96 20.88
CA ASP A 92 8.83 3.72 21.59
C ASP A 92 8.26 4.68 22.64
N VAL A 93 6.93 4.89 22.66
CA VAL A 93 6.24 5.66 23.71
C VAL A 93 5.99 4.74 24.92
N LYS A 94 6.35 5.20 26.14
CA LYS A 94 6.17 4.41 27.36
C LYS A 94 4.70 4.06 27.58
N GLN A 95 4.42 2.81 27.90
CA GLN A 95 3.04 2.31 27.98
C GLN A 95 2.18 3.06 29.03
N LYS A 96 2.75 3.45 30.16
CA LYS A 96 2.02 4.23 31.17
C LYS A 96 1.55 5.57 30.62
N GLU A 97 2.39 6.25 29.86
CA GLU A 97 2.06 7.50 29.17
C GLU A 97 0.96 7.29 28.13
N GLN A 98 1.05 6.19 27.37
CA GLN A 98 0.02 5.83 26.40
C GLN A 98 -1.35 5.59 27.06
N ILE A 99 -1.40 4.87 28.19
CA ILE A 99 -2.65 4.63 28.93
C ILE A 99 -3.23 5.96 29.41
N GLU A 100 -2.40 6.87 29.95
CA GLU A 100 -2.83 8.18 30.41
C GLU A 100 -3.41 9.04 29.27
N LEU A 101 -2.72 9.09 28.12
CA LEU A 101 -3.18 9.84 26.96
C LEU A 101 -4.47 9.26 26.37
N LEU A 102 -4.60 7.93 26.31
CA LEU A 102 -5.82 7.27 25.85
C LEU A 102 -6.98 7.45 26.84
N SER A 103 -6.69 7.50 28.16
CA SER A 103 -7.70 7.84 29.19
C SER A 103 -8.21 9.27 29.01
N LYS A 104 -7.33 10.25 28.82
CA LYS A 104 -7.71 11.63 28.53
C LYS A 104 -8.53 11.76 27.25
N LEU A 105 -8.15 11.01 26.20
CA LEU A 105 -8.92 10.94 24.96
C LEU A 105 -10.32 10.35 25.22
N TYR A 106 -10.40 9.21 25.91
CA TYR A 106 -11.64 8.54 26.25
C TYR A 106 -12.60 9.45 27.03
N ASN A 107 -12.08 10.16 28.04
CA ASN A 107 -12.89 11.06 28.90
C ASN A 107 -13.20 12.42 28.25
N GLY A 108 -12.68 12.71 27.05
CA GLY A 108 -12.89 13.99 26.37
C GLY A 108 -12.04 15.15 26.91
N GLU A 109 -11.07 14.86 27.79
CA GLU A 109 -10.15 15.85 28.37
C GLU A 109 -9.08 16.29 27.36
N TYR A 110 -8.82 15.47 26.35
CA TYR A 110 -7.89 15.74 25.28
C TYR A 110 -8.46 15.32 23.92
N THR A 111 -8.49 16.26 22.98
CA THR A 111 -8.95 16.01 21.60
C THR A 111 -7.84 16.40 20.62
N PRO A 112 -6.98 15.47 20.21
CA PRO A 112 -5.94 15.76 19.24
C PRO A 112 -6.53 15.99 17.83
N SER A 113 -5.88 16.86 17.04
CA SER A 113 -6.23 17.02 15.63
C SER A 113 -5.81 15.79 14.82
N PHE A 114 -4.68 15.19 15.18
CA PHE A 114 -4.16 13.98 14.52
C PHE A 114 -3.79 12.90 15.52
N ILE A 115 -4.14 11.65 15.19
CA ILE A 115 -3.67 10.45 15.88
C ILE A 115 -2.86 9.64 14.87
N PHE A 116 -1.56 9.53 15.10
CA PHE A 116 -0.70 8.64 14.31
C PHE A 116 -0.59 7.28 14.97
N VAL A 117 -0.83 6.23 14.21
CA VAL A 117 -0.88 4.86 14.70
C VAL A 117 -0.29 3.89 13.68
N SER A 118 0.41 2.87 14.16
CA SER A 118 0.83 1.77 13.29
C SER A 118 -0.32 0.77 13.06
N PRO A 119 -0.33 0.04 11.95
CA PRO A 119 -1.35 -0.98 11.68
C PRO A 119 -1.38 -2.08 12.75
N GLU A 120 -0.23 -2.40 13.34
CA GLU A 120 -0.10 -3.35 14.45
C GLU A 120 -0.89 -2.90 15.67
N ARG A 121 -0.85 -1.60 15.95
CA ARG A 121 -1.62 -1.01 17.08
C ARG A 121 -3.11 -1.09 16.82
N LEU A 122 -3.56 -0.74 15.62
CA LEU A 122 -4.98 -0.88 15.27
C LEU A 122 -5.47 -2.32 15.39
N ALA A 123 -4.66 -3.28 14.96
CA ALA A 123 -5.02 -4.69 14.99
C ALA A 123 -5.09 -5.28 16.41
N MET A 124 -4.24 -4.81 17.35
CA MET A 124 -3.99 -5.49 18.63
C MET A 124 -4.37 -4.69 19.87
N ASP A 125 -4.63 -3.39 19.77
CA ASP A 125 -4.77 -2.54 20.93
C ASP A 125 -6.24 -2.30 21.32
N GLY A 126 -6.72 -3.05 22.32
CA GLY A 126 -8.08 -2.88 22.84
C GLY A 126 -8.31 -1.56 23.57
N LEU A 127 -7.26 -0.99 24.22
CA LEU A 127 -7.38 0.34 24.85
C LEU A 127 -7.62 1.42 23.80
N LEU A 128 -6.85 1.38 22.68
CA LEU A 128 -7.04 2.29 21.57
C LEU A 128 -8.43 2.14 20.97
N GLU A 129 -8.84 0.90 20.70
CA GLU A 129 -10.15 0.61 20.11
C GLU A 129 -11.28 1.18 20.97
N LYS A 130 -11.23 0.96 22.29
CA LYS A 130 -12.23 1.49 23.22
C LYS A 130 -12.23 3.02 23.30
N ALA A 131 -11.04 3.64 23.36
CA ALA A 131 -10.94 5.11 23.38
C ALA A 131 -11.54 5.73 22.10
N LEU A 132 -11.24 5.15 20.93
CA LEU A 132 -11.76 5.63 19.65
C LEU A 132 -13.27 5.37 19.50
N LYS A 133 -13.76 4.21 19.98
CA LYS A 133 -15.20 3.89 19.96
C LYS A 133 -16.02 4.89 20.78
N ASN A 134 -15.50 5.34 21.93
CA ASN A 134 -16.14 6.36 22.75
C ASN A 134 -16.12 7.76 22.13
N ARG A 135 -15.18 8.01 21.21
CA ARG A 135 -15.00 9.30 20.51
C ARG A 135 -15.29 9.20 19.01
N LYS A 136 -16.06 8.20 18.58
CA LYS A 136 -16.32 7.93 17.15
C LYS A 136 -16.92 9.12 16.40
N GLU A 137 -17.76 9.92 17.07
CA GLU A 137 -18.40 11.09 16.46
C GLU A 137 -17.43 12.25 16.20
N ASP A 138 -16.30 12.30 16.90
CA ASP A 138 -15.27 13.32 16.70
C ASP A 138 -14.32 12.97 15.58
N ILE A 139 -14.26 11.69 15.17
CA ILE A 139 -13.36 11.20 14.12
C ILE A 139 -13.96 11.46 12.75
N LYS A 140 -13.29 12.27 11.93
CA LYS A 140 -13.81 12.73 10.63
C LYS A 140 -13.07 12.12 9.44
N LEU A 141 -11.82 11.74 9.63
CA LEU A 141 -10.96 11.24 8.55
C LEU A 141 -10.09 10.08 9.02
N ILE A 142 -10.07 9.02 8.22
CA ILE A 142 -9.11 7.91 8.34
C ILE A 142 -8.17 7.99 7.15
N VAL A 143 -6.89 8.20 7.40
CA VAL A 143 -5.84 8.20 6.39
C VAL A 143 -5.08 6.89 6.46
N ILE A 144 -4.93 6.21 5.34
CA ILE A 144 -4.14 4.98 5.25
C ILE A 144 -2.97 5.28 4.32
N ASP A 145 -1.83 5.55 4.94
CA ASP A 145 -0.59 5.77 4.20
C ASP A 145 -0.02 4.41 3.74
N GLU A 146 0.62 4.42 2.57
CA GLU A 146 1.11 3.21 1.90
C GLU A 146 0.04 2.09 1.82
N ILE A 147 -1.18 2.48 1.41
CA ILE A 147 -2.35 1.58 1.36
C ILE A 147 -2.13 0.32 0.51
N HIS A 148 -1.12 0.32 -0.38
CA HIS A 148 -0.75 -0.87 -1.15
C HIS A 148 -0.37 -2.07 -0.26
N CYS A 149 0.02 -1.83 0.99
CA CYS A 149 0.32 -2.88 1.96
C CYS A 149 -0.89 -3.76 2.33
N ILE A 150 -2.12 -3.33 2.04
CA ILE A 150 -3.32 -4.11 2.35
C ILE A 150 -3.58 -5.22 1.34
N SER A 151 -3.20 -5.02 0.09
CA SER A 151 -3.52 -5.96 -0.97
C SER A 151 -2.67 -7.23 -0.86
N GLN A 152 -3.35 -8.38 -0.82
CA GLN A 152 -2.70 -9.69 -0.85
C GLN A 152 -1.96 -9.96 -2.18
N TRP A 153 -2.27 -9.17 -3.20
CA TRP A 153 -1.65 -9.19 -4.52
C TRP A 153 -0.45 -8.25 -4.60
N GLY A 154 -0.23 -7.41 -3.57
CA GLY A 154 0.87 -6.48 -3.48
C GLY A 154 2.17 -7.12 -3.00
N GLU A 155 3.29 -6.46 -3.27
CA GLU A 155 4.61 -6.92 -2.87
C GLU A 155 4.92 -6.65 -1.42
N SER A 156 4.45 -5.50 -0.95
CA SER A 156 4.63 -5.04 0.43
C SER A 156 3.48 -5.48 1.32
N PHE A 157 2.79 -6.58 0.96
CA PHE A 157 1.69 -7.09 1.76
C PHE A 157 2.07 -7.25 3.23
N ARG A 158 1.29 -6.63 4.09
CA ARG A 158 1.41 -6.74 5.54
C ARG A 158 0.11 -7.27 6.11
N PRO A 159 0.09 -8.48 6.65
CA PRO A 159 -1.14 -9.12 7.13
C PRO A 159 -1.96 -8.23 8.08
N LEU A 160 -1.28 -7.41 8.89
CA LEU A 160 -1.94 -6.53 9.85
C LEU A 160 -2.73 -5.37 9.23
N TYR A 161 -2.43 -4.98 7.98
CA TYR A 161 -3.25 -4.01 7.23
C TYR A 161 -4.64 -4.55 6.89
N THR A 162 -4.80 -5.86 6.70
CA THR A 162 -6.11 -6.47 6.41
C THR A 162 -7.10 -6.34 7.57
N HIS A 163 -6.62 -6.06 8.77
CA HIS A 163 -7.46 -5.80 9.94
C HIS A 163 -8.07 -4.39 9.97
N ILE A 164 -7.60 -3.46 9.11
CA ILE A 164 -8.11 -2.07 9.12
C ILE A 164 -9.62 -2.01 8.82
N PRO A 165 -10.16 -2.64 7.76
CA PRO A 165 -11.60 -2.65 7.51
C PRO A 165 -12.40 -3.27 8.67
N THR A 166 -11.90 -4.37 9.26
CA THR A 166 -12.53 -5.01 10.43
C THR A 166 -12.56 -4.07 11.62
N PHE A 167 -11.44 -3.38 11.90
CA PHE A 167 -11.37 -2.36 12.95
C PHE A 167 -12.37 -1.24 12.71
N LEU A 168 -12.48 -0.73 11.48
CA LEU A 168 -13.45 0.31 11.13
C LEU A 168 -14.89 -0.15 11.36
N ASN A 169 -15.23 -1.39 11.02
CA ASN A 169 -16.55 -1.98 11.28
C ASN A 169 -16.84 -2.16 12.78
N THR A 170 -15.81 -2.43 13.59
CA THR A 170 -15.97 -2.60 15.05
C THR A 170 -16.17 -1.27 15.76
N VAL A 171 -15.48 -0.21 15.31
CA VAL A 171 -15.47 1.10 16.00
C VAL A 171 -16.64 1.98 15.53
N PHE A 172 -17.00 1.95 14.26
CA PHE A 172 -17.92 2.89 13.65
C PHE A 172 -19.18 2.22 13.11
N ASP A 173 -20.35 2.75 13.45
CA ASP A 173 -21.62 2.36 12.83
C ASP A 173 -21.69 2.84 11.38
N LYS A 174 -21.12 4.02 11.11
CA LYS A 174 -20.89 4.58 9.78
C LYS A 174 -19.44 5.07 9.74
N TRP A 175 -18.69 4.59 8.77
CA TRP A 175 -17.28 4.97 8.64
C TRP A 175 -17.10 6.48 8.44
N PRO A 176 -16.08 7.09 9.07
CA PRO A 176 -15.56 8.38 8.64
C PRO A 176 -15.07 8.30 7.19
N VAL A 177 -14.76 9.45 6.60
CA VAL A 177 -14.15 9.46 5.25
C VAL A 177 -12.81 8.74 5.29
N VAL A 178 -12.58 7.87 4.29
CA VAL A 178 -11.32 7.16 4.14
C VAL A 178 -10.50 7.76 2.99
N LEU A 179 -9.25 8.10 3.28
CA LEU A 179 -8.25 8.53 2.30
C LEU A 179 -7.11 7.53 2.24
N GLY A 180 -7.05 6.76 1.18
CA GLY A 180 -5.92 5.88 0.87
C GLY A 180 -4.86 6.59 0.04
N LEU A 181 -3.59 6.46 0.43
CA LEU A 181 -2.45 7.08 -0.23
C LEU A 181 -1.43 6.01 -0.64
N SER A 182 -0.96 6.06 -1.88
CA SER A 182 0.14 5.21 -2.35
C SER A 182 0.93 5.93 -3.45
N ALA A 183 2.17 5.48 -3.68
CA ALA A 183 2.97 5.94 -4.80
C ALA A 183 2.79 5.06 -6.04
N THR A 184 2.59 3.76 -5.85
CA THR A 184 2.50 2.77 -6.91
C THR A 184 1.39 1.78 -6.58
N LEU A 185 0.52 1.50 -7.54
CA LEU A 185 -0.51 0.47 -7.45
C LEU A 185 -0.75 -0.10 -8.85
N ASN A 186 -0.77 -1.42 -8.96
CA ASN A 186 -1.28 -2.08 -10.14
C ASN A 186 -2.81 -2.13 -10.13
N VAL A 187 -3.41 -2.55 -11.24
CA VAL A 187 -4.88 -2.56 -11.38
C VAL A 187 -5.56 -3.51 -10.39
N LEU A 188 -4.95 -4.67 -10.10
CA LEU A 188 -5.52 -5.63 -9.14
C LEU A 188 -5.52 -5.09 -7.71
N GLU A 189 -4.43 -4.42 -7.32
CA GLU A 189 -4.35 -3.75 -6.02
C GLU A 189 -5.39 -2.64 -5.90
N VAL A 190 -5.59 -1.85 -6.97
CA VAL A 190 -6.63 -0.80 -6.99
C VAL A 190 -8.02 -1.42 -6.79
N GLU A 191 -8.35 -2.51 -7.50
CA GLU A 191 -9.65 -3.16 -7.36
C GLU A 191 -9.87 -3.78 -5.97
N ASP A 192 -8.83 -4.35 -5.38
CA ASP A 192 -8.85 -4.90 -4.03
C ASP A 192 -9.10 -3.82 -2.97
N ILE A 193 -8.36 -2.71 -3.07
CA ILE A 193 -8.52 -1.54 -2.21
C ILE A 193 -9.91 -0.90 -2.36
N LYS A 194 -10.40 -0.74 -3.59
CA LYS A 194 -11.74 -0.21 -3.85
C LYS A 194 -12.82 -1.02 -3.15
N LYS A 195 -12.74 -2.35 -3.23
CA LYS A 195 -13.68 -3.25 -2.55
C LYS A 195 -13.57 -3.13 -1.03
N SER A 196 -12.36 -3.16 -0.50
CA SER A 196 -12.10 -3.14 0.94
C SER A 196 -12.56 -1.84 1.61
N PHE A 197 -12.51 -0.69 0.91
CA PHE A 197 -12.82 0.63 1.47
C PHE A 197 -14.00 1.33 0.82
N TYR A 198 -14.81 0.63 0.02
CA TYR A 198 -16.00 1.17 -0.65
C TYR A 198 -15.68 2.43 -1.47
N ILE A 199 -14.59 2.40 -2.26
CA ILE A 199 -14.14 3.51 -3.10
C ILE A 199 -14.70 3.35 -4.51
N ASN A 200 -15.41 4.35 -5.02
CA ASN A 200 -15.93 4.37 -6.38
C ASN A 200 -14.83 4.74 -7.38
N ASP A 201 -14.94 4.30 -8.65
CA ASP A 201 -13.98 4.59 -9.71
C ASP A 201 -13.66 6.08 -9.86
N LYS A 202 -14.67 6.94 -9.80
CA LYS A 202 -14.51 8.40 -9.89
C LYS A 202 -13.68 9.02 -8.76
N ASN A 203 -13.52 8.29 -7.65
CA ASN A 203 -12.78 8.70 -6.48
C ASN A 203 -11.38 8.09 -6.43
N VAL A 204 -10.97 7.36 -7.47
CA VAL A 204 -9.58 6.95 -7.70
C VAL A 204 -8.90 8.07 -8.48
N ILE A 205 -8.04 8.82 -7.79
CA ILE A 205 -7.36 10.00 -8.35
C ILE A 205 -5.89 9.65 -8.54
N LYS A 206 -5.45 9.63 -9.81
CA LYS A 206 -4.07 9.32 -10.19
C LYS A 206 -3.38 10.59 -10.70
N ASP A 207 -2.13 10.78 -10.28
CA ASP A 207 -1.29 11.84 -10.84
C ASP A 207 -0.74 11.36 -12.19
N VAL A 208 -0.97 12.14 -13.25
CA VAL A 208 -0.40 11.85 -14.58
C VAL A 208 1.13 12.04 -14.60
N GLN A 209 1.71 12.73 -13.61
CA GLN A 209 3.15 12.93 -13.45
C GLN A 209 3.80 11.82 -12.58
N LEU A 210 3.17 10.64 -12.47
CA LEU A 210 3.78 9.50 -11.77
C LEU A 210 5.12 9.08 -12.38
N MET A 211 5.31 9.35 -13.67
CA MET A 211 6.53 8.96 -14.37
C MET A 211 7.68 9.94 -14.10
N ARG A 212 8.78 9.38 -13.61
CA ARG A 212 10.02 10.08 -13.27
C ARG A 212 10.99 10.00 -14.45
N THR A 213 10.62 10.66 -15.57
CA THR A 213 11.39 10.60 -16.83
C THR A 213 12.78 11.25 -16.75
N GLU A 214 13.06 12.00 -15.68
CA GLU A 214 14.39 12.50 -15.34
C GLU A 214 15.36 11.40 -14.85
N ILE A 215 14.86 10.21 -14.53
CA ILE A 215 15.68 9.05 -14.15
C ILE A 215 15.96 8.22 -15.41
N ASN A 216 17.21 8.10 -15.80
CA ASN A 216 17.63 7.25 -16.90
C ASN A 216 17.68 5.78 -16.43
N LEU A 217 16.79 4.93 -16.93
CA LEU A 217 16.69 3.51 -16.56
C LEU A 217 17.57 2.67 -17.50
N ILE A 218 18.51 1.93 -16.94
CA ILE A 218 19.47 1.13 -17.69
C ILE A 218 19.47 -0.30 -17.14
N CYS A 219 18.97 -1.25 -17.92
CA CYS A 219 18.95 -2.66 -17.53
C CYS A 219 20.04 -3.42 -18.30
N LYS A 220 20.81 -4.27 -17.59
CA LYS A 220 21.86 -5.11 -18.17
C LYS A 220 21.73 -6.54 -17.67
N HIS A 221 21.54 -7.45 -18.60
CA HIS A 221 21.59 -8.88 -18.36
C HIS A 221 23.03 -9.41 -18.54
N PHE A 222 23.45 -10.32 -17.65
CA PHE A 222 24.74 -10.95 -17.67
C PHE A 222 24.60 -12.46 -17.64
N ASN A 223 25.49 -13.16 -18.31
CA ASN A 223 25.55 -14.62 -18.26
C ASN A 223 26.29 -15.11 -17.02
N ASP A 224 27.21 -14.29 -16.47
CA ASP A 224 28.03 -14.63 -15.33
C ASP A 224 27.98 -13.60 -14.20
N GLU A 225 28.03 -14.09 -12.96
CA GLU A 225 27.99 -13.26 -11.75
C GLU A 225 29.29 -12.48 -11.51
N ASP A 226 30.46 -12.99 -12.00
CA ASP A 226 31.73 -12.33 -11.80
C ASP A 226 31.88 -11.17 -12.80
N GLU A 227 31.47 -11.34 -14.07
CA GLU A 227 31.37 -10.26 -15.07
C GLU A 227 30.42 -9.14 -14.59
N LYS A 228 29.27 -9.52 -14.01
CA LYS A 228 28.35 -8.58 -13.43
C LYS A 228 28.99 -7.81 -12.26
N GLU A 229 29.69 -8.48 -11.36
CA GLU A 229 30.37 -7.85 -10.22
C GLU A 229 31.51 -6.92 -10.69
N GLU A 230 32.28 -7.29 -11.73
CA GLU A 230 33.27 -6.40 -12.34
C GLU A 230 32.65 -5.15 -12.92
N THR A 231 31.59 -5.30 -13.71
CA THR A 231 30.83 -4.16 -14.27
C THR A 231 30.27 -3.27 -13.16
N PHE A 232 29.76 -3.84 -12.09
CA PHE A 232 29.25 -3.11 -10.94
C PHE A 232 30.35 -2.24 -10.28
N TRP A 233 31.55 -2.78 -10.04
CA TRP A 233 32.66 -2.00 -9.46
C TRP A 233 33.14 -0.89 -10.41
N ASN A 234 33.15 -1.14 -11.72
CA ASN A 234 33.50 -0.14 -12.72
C ASN A 234 32.46 1.00 -12.74
N LEU A 235 31.16 0.71 -12.57
CA LEU A 235 30.11 1.72 -12.45
C LEU A 235 30.31 2.58 -11.19
N LEU A 236 30.63 1.98 -10.04
CA LEU A 236 30.90 2.72 -8.82
C LEU A 236 32.12 3.64 -8.93
N GLU A 237 33.17 3.22 -9.62
CA GLU A 237 34.33 4.06 -9.87
C GLU A 237 34.02 5.22 -10.84
N LEU A 238 33.21 4.95 -11.89
CA LEU A 238 32.77 5.99 -12.83
C LEU A 238 31.94 7.09 -12.14
N HIS A 239 31.14 6.69 -11.15
CA HIS A 239 30.20 7.56 -10.41
C HIS A 239 30.68 7.88 -8.98
N LYS A 240 31.98 7.78 -8.69
CA LYS A 240 32.52 7.87 -7.33
C LYS A 240 32.24 9.14 -6.55
N ASN A 241 31.87 10.20 -7.24
CA ASN A 241 31.53 11.49 -6.62
C ASN A 241 30.02 11.74 -6.54
N GLU A 242 29.22 10.74 -6.89
CA GLU A 242 27.78 10.84 -6.88
C GLU A 242 27.19 10.11 -5.67
N LYS A 243 26.20 10.74 -5.02
CA LYS A 243 25.47 10.10 -3.95
C LYS A 243 24.73 8.88 -4.48
N THR A 244 25.12 7.71 -4.00
CA THR A 244 24.79 6.41 -4.58
C THR A 244 24.05 5.52 -3.57
N LEU A 245 22.97 4.87 -4.02
CA LEU A 245 22.25 3.84 -3.30
C LEU A 245 22.30 2.52 -4.07
N VAL A 246 22.81 1.47 -3.42
CA VAL A 246 22.91 0.13 -4.03
C VAL A 246 21.99 -0.83 -3.31
N TYR A 247 21.02 -1.39 -4.04
CA TYR A 247 20.14 -2.45 -3.52
C TYR A 247 20.76 -3.82 -3.70
N VAL A 248 20.95 -4.52 -2.56
CA VAL A 248 21.46 -5.89 -2.49
C VAL A 248 20.58 -6.67 -1.51
N TYR A 249 19.86 -7.67 -1.98
CA TYR A 249 18.83 -8.35 -1.17
C TYR A 249 19.38 -9.37 -0.16
N ARG A 250 20.70 -9.44 0.05
CA ARG A 250 21.37 -10.32 1.03
C ARG A 250 22.04 -9.49 2.11
N LYS A 251 22.01 -9.99 3.36
CA LYS A 251 22.62 -9.31 4.52
C LYS A 251 24.10 -9.69 4.68
N TYR A 252 24.38 -10.94 5.03
CA TYR A 252 25.67 -11.42 5.56
C TYR A 252 26.48 -12.32 4.63
N SER A 253 25.92 -12.78 3.52
CA SER A 253 26.61 -13.72 2.63
C SER A 253 27.49 -13.03 1.62
N LYS A 254 28.35 -13.81 0.92
CA LYS A 254 29.08 -13.33 -0.27
C LYS A 254 28.13 -12.55 -1.18
N ARG A 255 28.55 -11.37 -1.59
CA ARG A 255 27.73 -10.40 -2.34
C ARG A 255 26.51 -9.90 -1.54
N GLY A 256 26.62 -9.86 -0.21
CA GLY A 256 25.66 -9.20 0.66
C GLY A 256 26.04 -7.75 0.94
N VAL A 257 25.14 -7.01 1.65
CA VAL A 257 25.38 -5.58 1.94
C VAL A 257 26.64 -5.35 2.78
N GLU A 258 26.94 -6.24 3.72
CA GLU A 258 28.14 -6.14 4.56
C GLU A 258 29.40 -6.45 3.76
N ASP A 259 29.41 -7.57 3.00
CA ASP A 259 30.52 -7.98 2.12
C ASP A 259 30.87 -6.88 1.11
N PHE A 260 29.88 -6.28 0.46
CA PHE A 260 30.14 -5.18 -0.47
C PHE A 260 30.62 -3.91 0.23
N SER A 261 30.13 -3.62 1.42
CA SER A 261 30.64 -2.46 2.19
C SER A 261 32.09 -2.65 2.62
N GLU A 262 32.52 -3.87 2.99
CA GLU A 262 33.92 -4.18 3.29
C GLU A 262 34.79 -4.06 2.05
N LYS A 263 34.43 -4.69 0.93
CA LYS A 263 35.14 -4.58 -0.34
C LYS A 263 35.24 -3.14 -0.84
N ALA A 264 34.20 -2.31 -0.64
CA ALA A 264 34.28 -0.90 -0.99
C ALA A 264 35.33 -0.17 -0.15
N LYS A 265 35.39 -0.44 1.16
CA LYS A 265 36.43 0.13 2.05
C LYS A 265 37.83 -0.28 1.64
N GLU A 266 38.04 -1.56 1.26
CA GLU A 266 39.34 -2.06 0.72
C GLU A 266 39.76 -1.31 -0.56
N LYS A 267 38.78 -0.88 -1.36
CA LYS A 267 38.98 -0.04 -2.57
C LYS A 267 39.08 1.47 -2.25
N GLY A 268 39.07 1.86 -0.98
CA GLY A 268 39.16 3.26 -0.56
C GLY A 268 37.84 4.05 -0.72
N ILE A 269 36.71 3.39 -0.95
CA ILE A 269 35.41 4.02 -1.09
C ILE A 269 34.70 4.09 0.29
N LYS A 270 34.34 5.28 0.72
CA LYS A 270 33.57 5.49 1.97
C LYS A 270 32.15 4.96 1.79
N SER A 271 31.86 3.85 2.43
CA SER A 271 30.56 3.20 2.35
C SER A 271 30.05 2.74 3.69
N VAL A 272 28.74 2.54 3.77
CA VAL A 272 28.05 1.89 4.89
C VAL A 272 27.02 0.89 4.36
N TYR A 273 26.60 -0.03 5.21
CA TYR A 273 25.51 -0.94 4.90
C TYR A 273 24.26 -0.62 5.74
N PHE A 274 23.09 -1.04 5.21
CA PHE A 274 21.79 -0.79 5.83
C PHE A 274 20.87 -2.00 5.67
N HIS A 275 20.41 -2.60 6.78
CA HIS A 275 19.47 -3.73 6.77
C HIS A 275 18.59 -3.74 8.01
N ALA A 276 17.59 -4.61 8.05
CA ALA A 276 16.56 -4.63 9.09
C ALA A 276 17.10 -4.87 10.51
N ASP A 277 18.19 -5.65 10.65
CA ASP A 277 18.73 -6.07 11.95
C ASP A 277 19.57 -4.97 12.66
N LEU A 278 19.85 -3.84 11.99
CA LEU A 278 20.43 -2.68 12.63
C LEU A 278 19.47 -2.09 13.65
N SER A 279 19.98 -1.62 14.78
CA SER A 279 19.19 -0.90 15.78
C SER A 279 18.61 0.40 15.22
N SER A 280 17.54 0.90 15.83
CA SER A 280 16.91 2.17 15.44
C SER A 280 17.89 3.33 15.46
N ASN A 281 18.78 3.38 16.46
CA ASN A 281 19.79 4.43 16.58
C ASN A 281 20.83 4.37 15.45
N GLU A 282 21.28 3.18 15.09
CA GLU A 282 22.21 3.00 13.96
C GLU A 282 21.58 3.43 12.65
N LYS A 283 20.35 3.00 12.39
CA LYS A 283 19.58 3.42 11.22
C LYS A 283 19.45 4.93 11.10
N GLN A 284 19.04 5.60 12.19
CA GLN A 284 18.91 7.07 12.22
C GLN A 284 20.27 7.77 12.00
N ASN A 285 21.35 7.27 12.61
CA ASN A 285 22.67 7.84 12.42
C ASN A 285 23.17 7.71 10.98
N ILE A 286 22.94 6.56 10.33
CA ILE A 286 23.31 6.34 8.92
C ILE A 286 22.51 7.30 8.01
N ILE A 287 21.20 7.43 8.22
CA ILE A 287 20.35 8.33 7.44
C ILE A 287 20.81 9.78 7.61
N ARG A 288 21.10 10.22 8.85
CA ARG A 288 21.60 11.56 9.13
C ARG A 288 22.93 11.84 8.41
N LYS A 289 23.89 10.93 8.50
CA LYS A 289 25.20 11.06 7.84
C LYS A 289 25.06 11.12 6.31
N TYR A 290 24.17 10.31 5.74
CA TYR A 290 23.92 10.30 4.31
C TYR A 290 23.20 11.59 3.85
N LYS A 291 22.25 12.10 4.62
CA LYS A 291 21.63 13.43 4.37
C LYS A 291 22.65 14.55 4.37
N ASN A 292 23.59 14.53 5.30
CA ASN A 292 24.61 15.57 5.48
C ASN A 292 25.83 15.46 4.54
N ASN A 293 25.81 14.52 3.58
CA ASN A 293 26.95 14.27 2.67
C ASN A 293 28.24 13.85 3.42
N GLU A 294 28.11 13.24 4.60
CA GLU A 294 29.23 12.64 5.30
C GLU A 294 29.60 11.26 4.73
N ILE A 295 28.65 10.64 4.02
CA ILE A 295 28.73 9.35 3.34
C ILE A 295 28.03 9.50 1.99
N ASP A 296 28.65 8.96 0.93
CA ASP A 296 28.11 9.06 -0.43
C ASP A 296 27.59 7.73 -0.98
N LEU A 297 27.93 6.60 -0.35
CA LEU A 297 27.53 5.26 -0.80
C LEU A 297 26.89 4.45 0.32
N ILE A 298 25.67 3.95 0.06
CA ILE A 298 24.96 3.00 0.92
C ILE A 298 24.72 1.70 0.16
N PHE A 299 25.10 0.57 0.75
CA PHE A 299 24.65 -0.77 0.36
C PHE A 299 23.44 -1.14 1.22
N ALA A 300 22.29 -1.38 0.62
CA ALA A 300 21.05 -1.57 1.35
C ALA A 300 20.26 -2.81 0.91
N THR A 301 19.56 -3.41 1.86
CA THR A 301 18.42 -4.26 1.55
C THR A 301 17.18 -3.39 1.32
N ASN A 302 16.02 -4.00 1.01
CA ASN A 302 14.73 -3.32 0.95
C ASN A 302 14.34 -2.58 2.27
N ALA A 303 15.07 -2.81 3.36
CA ALA A 303 14.92 -2.05 4.60
C ALA A 303 15.24 -0.55 4.44
N PHE A 304 16.12 -0.18 3.49
CA PHE A 304 16.32 1.22 3.08
C PHE A 304 15.22 1.58 2.08
N GLY A 305 14.06 1.86 2.62
CA GLY A 305 12.87 1.92 1.82
C GLY A 305 11.93 3.05 2.23
N MET A 306 10.68 2.68 2.49
CA MET A 306 9.60 3.61 2.83
C MET A 306 10.03 4.63 3.90
N GLY A 307 9.54 5.86 3.80
CA GLY A 307 9.77 6.91 4.80
C GLY A 307 11.14 7.60 4.81
N ILE A 308 12.10 7.17 3.99
CA ILE A 308 13.40 7.84 3.92
C ILE A 308 13.36 8.89 2.80
N ASP A 309 13.50 10.16 3.17
CA ASP A 309 13.52 11.30 2.25
C ASP A 309 14.94 11.86 2.13
N ILE A 310 15.57 11.59 0.97
CA ILE A 310 16.88 12.08 0.60
C ILE A 310 16.76 12.60 -0.84
N PRO A 311 16.87 13.93 -1.05
CA PRO A 311 16.48 14.55 -2.31
C PRO A 311 17.51 14.39 -3.43
N ASP A 312 18.77 14.14 -3.11
CA ASP A 312 19.93 14.34 -3.96
C ASP A 312 20.67 13.04 -4.33
N ILE A 313 19.97 11.89 -4.28
CA ILE A 313 20.55 10.63 -4.79
C ILE A 313 20.67 10.71 -6.32
N LYS A 314 21.89 10.54 -6.84
CA LYS A 314 22.20 10.65 -8.27
C LYS A 314 22.25 9.28 -8.95
N LEU A 315 22.56 8.24 -8.20
CA LEU A 315 22.74 6.90 -8.73
C LEU A 315 22.02 5.88 -7.86
N VAL A 316 21.17 5.06 -8.49
CA VAL A 316 20.58 3.86 -7.86
C VAL A 316 21.04 2.63 -8.64
N ILE A 317 21.58 1.65 -7.95
CA ILE A 317 21.99 0.38 -8.58
C ILE A 317 21.24 -0.78 -7.92
N HIS A 318 20.56 -1.59 -8.71
CA HIS A 318 20.08 -2.89 -8.30
C HIS A 318 21.07 -3.95 -8.72
N PHE A 319 21.76 -4.56 -7.77
CA PHE A 319 22.70 -5.67 -8.04
C PHE A 319 21.99 -7.01 -8.21
N MET A 320 20.69 -7.05 -7.95
CA MET A 320 19.83 -8.21 -8.12
C MET A 320 18.42 -7.74 -8.49
N ILE A 321 17.74 -8.51 -9.34
CA ILE A 321 16.39 -8.14 -9.80
C ILE A 321 15.38 -8.01 -8.65
N PRO A 322 14.60 -6.94 -8.59
CA PRO A 322 13.41 -6.84 -7.72
C PRO A 322 12.35 -7.88 -8.07
N GLU A 323 11.33 -8.04 -7.22
CA GLU A 323 10.27 -9.03 -7.43
C GLU A 323 9.27 -8.60 -8.51
N SER A 324 9.18 -7.29 -8.79
CA SER A 324 8.27 -6.76 -9.80
C SER A 324 8.68 -5.38 -10.31
N ILE A 325 7.94 -4.94 -11.32
CA ILE A 325 8.02 -3.57 -11.86
C ILE A 325 7.67 -2.53 -10.79
N ALA A 326 6.65 -2.79 -9.95
CA ALA A 326 6.23 -1.83 -8.93
C ALA A 326 7.31 -1.58 -7.90
N GLN A 327 7.93 -2.65 -7.37
CA GLN A 327 9.07 -2.54 -6.46
C GLN A 327 10.25 -1.82 -7.11
N TYR A 328 10.63 -2.24 -8.31
CA TYR A 328 11.72 -1.59 -9.06
C TYR A 328 11.49 -0.10 -9.17
N TYR A 329 10.29 0.30 -9.61
CA TYR A 329 9.98 1.71 -9.84
C TYR A 329 9.89 2.53 -8.54
N GLN A 330 9.41 1.93 -7.46
CA GLN A 330 9.41 2.55 -6.14
C GLN A 330 10.84 2.76 -5.61
N GLU A 331 11.75 1.81 -5.85
CA GLU A 331 13.14 1.87 -5.41
C GLU A 331 13.97 2.84 -6.26
N VAL A 332 13.83 2.84 -7.59
CA VAL A 332 14.50 3.83 -8.46
C VAL A 332 13.95 5.24 -8.24
N GLY A 333 12.67 5.38 -7.88
CA GLY A 333 12.04 6.66 -7.56
C GLY A 333 12.65 7.40 -6.35
N ARG A 334 13.65 6.81 -5.68
CA ARG A 334 14.44 7.50 -4.65
C ARG A 334 15.49 8.43 -5.23
N ALA A 335 15.91 8.17 -6.46
CA ALA A 335 16.79 9.07 -7.18
C ALA A 335 16.09 10.37 -7.53
N SER A 336 16.86 11.46 -7.65
CA SER A 336 16.42 12.71 -8.27
C SER A 336 15.14 13.35 -7.69
N ARG A 337 14.91 13.29 -6.40
CA ARG A 337 13.75 13.99 -5.81
C ARG A 337 13.82 15.50 -5.97
N ASN A 338 15.01 16.02 -6.19
CA ASN A 338 15.27 17.43 -6.57
C ASN A 338 14.99 17.73 -8.06
N LYS A 339 14.50 16.74 -8.84
CA LYS A 339 14.20 16.81 -10.29
C LYS A 339 15.42 17.01 -11.20
N GLU A 340 16.62 16.79 -10.72
CA GLU A 340 17.80 16.72 -11.55
C GLU A 340 17.91 15.35 -12.25
N THR A 341 18.65 15.26 -13.34
CA THR A 341 18.89 13.98 -14.02
C THR A 341 19.67 13.02 -13.15
N SER A 342 19.29 11.75 -13.17
CA SER A 342 19.94 10.67 -12.42
C SER A 342 19.93 9.38 -13.21
N ASN A 343 20.75 8.40 -12.77
CA ASN A 343 20.84 7.09 -13.40
C ASN A 343 20.36 6.00 -12.45
N ALA A 344 19.64 5.03 -13.00
CA ALA A 344 19.26 3.82 -12.30
C ALA A 344 19.67 2.59 -13.11
N TYR A 345 20.60 1.81 -12.56
CA TYR A 345 21.08 0.57 -13.19
C TYR A 345 20.41 -0.64 -12.53
N LEU A 346 19.94 -1.56 -13.35
CA LEU A 346 19.55 -2.90 -12.95
C LEU A 346 20.50 -3.90 -13.57
N LEU A 347 21.26 -4.60 -12.72
CA LEU A 347 22.24 -5.62 -13.12
C LEU A 347 21.73 -6.97 -12.63
N TYR A 348 21.48 -7.91 -13.55
CA TYR A 348 20.93 -9.21 -13.18
C TYR A 348 21.42 -10.34 -14.06
N THR A 349 21.24 -11.57 -13.58
CA THR A 349 21.52 -12.82 -14.27
C THR A 349 20.29 -13.72 -14.17
N ASP A 350 20.16 -14.74 -15.00
CA ASP A 350 19.12 -15.78 -14.87
C ASP A 350 19.15 -16.45 -13.50
N LYS A 351 20.37 -16.62 -12.95
CA LYS A 351 20.55 -17.14 -11.59
C LYS A 351 19.90 -16.26 -10.55
N ASN A 352 19.93 -14.93 -10.71
CA ASN A 352 19.25 -14.00 -9.79
C ASN A 352 17.72 -14.16 -9.87
N VAL A 353 17.17 -14.35 -11.06
CA VAL A 353 15.73 -14.60 -11.26
C VAL A 353 15.34 -15.91 -10.56
N GLN A 354 16.12 -16.98 -10.72
CA GLN A 354 15.87 -18.27 -10.05
C GLN A 354 15.97 -18.16 -8.52
N ILE A 355 16.99 -17.46 -8.01
CA ILE A 355 17.14 -17.22 -6.58
C ILE A 355 15.96 -16.42 -6.05
N LYS A 356 15.48 -15.41 -6.78
CA LYS A 356 14.32 -14.62 -6.39
C LYS A 356 13.09 -15.51 -6.27
N LYS A 357 12.82 -16.40 -7.23
CA LYS A 357 11.72 -17.37 -7.18
C LYS A 357 11.85 -18.34 -6.01
N THR A 358 12.99 -19.01 -5.89
CA THR A 358 13.17 -20.16 -4.98
C THR A 358 13.42 -19.78 -3.53
N HIS A 359 14.14 -18.68 -3.27
CA HIS A 359 14.55 -18.29 -1.92
C HIS A 359 13.77 -17.10 -1.35
N PHE A 360 13.26 -16.19 -2.19
CA PHE A 360 12.49 -15.05 -1.70
C PHE A 360 11.00 -15.32 -1.80
N ILE A 361 10.47 -15.48 -3.01
CA ILE A 361 9.03 -15.67 -3.20
C ILE A 361 8.53 -16.94 -2.53
N ASN A 362 9.20 -18.08 -2.72
CA ASN A 362 8.75 -19.33 -2.09
C ASN A 362 8.72 -19.29 -0.57
N LYS A 363 9.72 -18.63 0.05
CA LYS A 363 9.82 -18.54 1.51
C LYS A 363 8.89 -17.50 2.13
N SER A 364 8.29 -16.61 1.32
CA SER A 364 7.30 -15.63 1.81
C SER A 364 5.92 -16.24 2.04
N PHE A 365 5.72 -17.51 1.68
CA PHE A 365 4.46 -18.22 1.90
C PHE A 365 4.68 -19.43 2.82
N PRO A 366 3.79 -19.68 3.78
CA PRO A 366 3.85 -20.91 4.58
C PRO A 366 3.50 -22.13 3.73
N SER A 367 3.96 -23.31 4.14
CA SER A 367 3.43 -24.59 3.62
C SER A 367 2.18 -25.00 4.40
N TYR A 368 1.40 -25.96 3.88
CA TYR A 368 0.24 -26.49 4.59
C TYR A 368 0.65 -27.07 5.96
N GLU A 369 1.74 -27.84 6.01
CA GLU A 369 2.25 -28.43 7.24
C GLU A 369 2.58 -27.38 8.30
N LYS A 370 3.08 -26.22 7.87
CA LYS A 370 3.38 -25.11 8.78
C LYS A 370 2.12 -24.43 9.28
N ILE A 371 1.09 -24.33 8.45
CA ILE A 371 -0.23 -23.81 8.84
C ILE A 371 -0.90 -24.79 9.81
N GLU A 372 -0.83 -26.09 9.52
CA GLU A 372 -1.36 -27.15 10.38
C GLU A 372 -0.65 -27.18 11.74
N GLU A 373 0.70 -27.10 11.77
CA GLU A 373 1.48 -26.99 13.02
C GLU A 373 0.99 -25.79 13.87
N LYS A 374 0.82 -24.61 13.27
CA LYS A 374 0.33 -23.42 13.98
C LYS A 374 -1.13 -23.56 14.41
N PHE A 375 -1.96 -24.20 13.60
CA PHE A 375 -3.33 -24.52 13.99
C PHE A 375 -3.38 -25.42 15.22
N GLU A 376 -2.57 -26.50 15.27
CA GLU A 376 -2.50 -27.39 16.41
C GLU A 376 -1.97 -26.70 17.68
N GLU A 377 -0.97 -25.81 17.54
CA GLU A 377 -0.51 -24.97 18.65
C GLU A 377 -1.64 -24.09 19.21
N ILE A 378 -2.44 -23.46 18.33
CA ILE A 378 -3.58 -22.63 18.73
C ILE A 378 -4.66 -23.52 19.37
N ARG A 379 -5.00 -24.65 18.76
CA ARG A 379 -6.08 -25.53 19.18
C ARG A 379 -5.85 -26.10 20.56
N ASP A 380 -4.60 -26.41 20.91
CA ASP A 380 -4.24 -27.02 22.21
C ASP A 380 -5.16 -28.23 22.59
N GLY A 381 -5.30 -29.13 21.63
CA GLY A 381 -6.02 -30.38 21.75
C GLY A 381 -7.57 -30.35 21.70
N LYS A 382 -8.21 -29.15 21.60
CA LYS A 382 -9.68 -29.02 21.51
C LYS A 382 -10.15 -27.71 20.91
N THR A 383 -11.41 -27.65 20.53
CA THR A 383 -12.10 -26.43 20.08
C THR A 383 -12.37 -25.43 21.23
N GLY A 384 -12.79 -24.22 20.88
CA GLY A 384 -13.19 -23.16 21.81
C GLY A 384 -12.17 -22.00 21.90
N PHE A 385 -12.35 -21.16 22.90
CA PHE A 385 -11.58 -19.91 23.01
C PHE A 385 -10.13 -20.16 23.40
N ARG A 386 -9.24 -19.44 22.70
CA ARG A 386 -7.79 -19.43 22.89
C ARG A 386 -7.28 -18.01 22.88
N ASN A 387 -6.14 -17.83 23.50
CA ASN A 387 -5.40 -16.61 23.51
C ASN A 387 -4.14 -16.78 22.64
N ILE A 388 -3.91 -15.90 21.71
CA ILE A 388 -2.75 -15.91 20.83
C ILE A 388 -1.96 -14.60 20.92
N GLU A 389 -0.62 -14.74 21.02
CA GLU A 389 0.32 -13.61 20.98
C GLU A 389 0.72 -13.31 19.53
N TYR A 390 -0.23 -12.81 18.76
CA TYR A 390 -0.11 -12.63 17.31
C TYR A 390 1.04 -11.71 16.89
N TYR A 391 1.33 -10.66 17.67
CA TYR A 391 2.31 -9.65 17.31
C TYR A 391 3.75 -10.16 17.33
N ASN A 392 4.08 -11.06 18.24
CA ASN A 392 5.45 -11.55 18.46
C ASN A 392 5.76 -12.84 17.68
N ASP A 393 4.84 -13.34 16.86
CA ASP A 393 5.00 -14.59 16.10
C ASP A 393 4.81 -14.32 14.60
N ASP A 394 5.93 -14.07 13.90
CA ASP A 394 5.95 -13.83 12.45
C ASP A 394 5.35 -15.01 11.67
N THR A 395 5.55 -16.24 12.15
CA THR A 395 4.97 -17.44 11.51
C THR A 395 3.47 -17.45 11.66
N LEU A 396 2.96 -17.12 12.84
CA LEU A 396 1.53 -17.01 13.07
C LEU A 396 0.89 -15.91 12.21
N GLN A 397 1.58 -14.78 12.04
CA GLN A 397 1.10 -13.70 11.15
C GLN A 397 0.95 -14.17 9.70
N LEU A 398 1.82 -15.07 9.23
CA LEU A 398 1.72 -15.64 7.89
C LEU A 398 0.63 -16.73 7.79
N CYS A 399 0.39 -17.49 8.86
CA CYS A 399 -0.53 -18.64 8.84
C CYS A 399 -1.99 -18.26 9.15
N LEU A 400 -2.20 -17.33 10.09
CA LEU A 400 -3.54 -16.98 10.59
C LEU A 400 -4.52 -16.53 9.49
N PRO A 401 -4.13 -15.75 8.46
CA PRO A 401 -5.04 -15.39 7.38
C PRO A 401 -5.66 -16.59 6.67
N TYR A 402 -4.90 -17.67 6.45
CA TYR A 402 -5.43 -18.89 5.85
C TYR A 402 -6.44 -19.59 6.74
N LEU A 403 -6.19 -19.64 8.06
CA LEU A 403 -7.09 -20.24 9.04
C LEU A 403 -8.41 -19.46 9.15
N LEU A 404 -8.34 -18.12 9.05
CA LEU A 404 -9.52 -17.25 9.02
C LEU A 404 -10.32 -17.43 7.73
N ASP A 405 -9.63 -17.49 6.57
CA ASP A 405 -10.26 -17.60 5.25
C ASP A 405 -11.02 -18.92 5.08
N VAL A 406 -10.53 -20.02 5.66
CA VAL A 406 -11.23 -21.30 5.63
C VAL A 406 -12.23 -21.47 6.77
N GLY A 407 -12.34 -20.50 7.68
CA GLY A 407 -13.26 -20.55 8.81
C GLY A 407 -12.86 -21.55 9.91
N ALA A 408 -11.60 -21.97 9.96
CA ALA A 408 -11.12 -22.87 11.03
C ALA A 408 -10.96 -22.14 12.37
N VAL A 409 -10.69 -20.82 12.31
CA VAL A 409 -10.50 -19.95 13.46
C VAL A 409 -11.25 -18.62 13.22
N LYS A 410 -11.79 -18.03 14.29
CA LYS A 410 -12.44 -16.71 14.29
C LYS A 410 -11.78 -15.82 15.36
N ILE A 411 -11.46 -14.57 15.01
CA ILE A 411 -11.04 -13.55 16.00
C ILE A 411 -12.29 -13.03 16.71
N CYS A 412 -12.29 -13.09 18.05
CA CYS A 412 -13.42 -12.68 18.88
C CYS A 412 -13.18 -11.35 19.61
N ALA A 413 -11.99 -11.15 20.19
CA ALA A 413 -11.70 -9.92 20.93
C ALA A 413 -10.21 -9.63 21.02
N LYS A 414 -9.85 -8.38 21.28
CA LYS A 414 -8.53 -7.98 21.75
C LYS A 414 -8.50 -8.10 23.26
N ALA A 415 -7.40 -8.57 23.82
CA ALA A 415 -7.29 -8.84 25.24
C ALA A 415 -5.88 -8.63 25.79
N ILE A 416 -5.74 -8.85 27.08
CA ILE A 416 -4.45 -9.03 27.75
C ILE A 416 -4.34 -10.46 28.28
N HIS A 417 -3.17 -11.06 28.13
CA HIS A 417 -2.96 -12.47 28.48
C HIS A 417 -3.26 -12.75 29.95
N SER A 418 -2.72 -11.96 30.85
CA SER A 418 -2.80 -12.17 32.31
C SER A 418 -3.47 -10.98 32.99
N LEU A 419 -4.60 -11.25 33.64
CA LEU A 419 -5.31 -10.26 34.46
C LEU A 419 -4.67 -10.04 35.84
N LYS A 420 -3.66 -10.83 36.22
CA LYS A 420 -2.89 -10.68 37.49
C LYS A 420 -2.11 -9.36 37.56
N ILE A 421 -1.92 -8.71 36.40
CA ILE A 421 -1.21 -7.42 36.34
C ILE A 421 -2.09 -6.25 36.77
N LEU A 422 -3.41 -6.43 36.83
CA LEU A 422 -4.34 -5.40 37.25
C LEU A 422 -4.28 -5.23 38.76
N GLU A 423 -4.28 -3.98 39.23
CA GLU A 423 -4.25 -3.59 40.62
C GLU A 423 -5.13 -2.37 40.90
N ASN A 424 -5.33 -2.04 42.18
CA ASN A 424 -6.18 -0.91 42.61
C ASN A 424 -7.58 -0.97 41.97
N ILE A 425 -8.17 -2.16 41.92
CA ILE A 425 -9.43 -2.40 41.24
C ILE A 425 -10.57 -1.80 42.04
N LYS A 426 -11.27 -0.82 41.49
CA LYS A 426 -12.44 -0.16 42.05
C LYS A 426 -13.74 -0.61 41.38
N ASN A 427 -13.65 -1.13 40.15
CA ASN A 427 -14.79 -1.67 39.42
C ASN A 427 -15.27 -2.98 40.04
N THR A 428 -16.49 -3.03 40.53
CA THR A 428 -17.07 -4.18 41.26
C THR A 428 -17.18 -5.40 40.37
N ASP A 429 -17.65 -5.25 39.13
CA ASP A 429 -17.86 -6.36 38.20
C ASP A 429 -16.53 -6.98 37.81
N LEU A 430 -15.51 -6.17 37.55
CA LEU A 430 -14.15 -6.63 37.30
C LEU A 430 -13.57 -7.36 38.51
N GLN A 431 -13.82 -6.86 39.74
CA GLN A 431 -13.36 -7.51 40.96
C GLN A 431 -14.02 -8.91 41.11
N LEU A 432 -15.33 -9.00 40.94
CA LEU A 432 -16.07 -10.26 41.04
C LEU A 432 -15.60 -11.27 39.98
N ALA A 433 -15.42 -10.82 38.74
CA ALA A 433 -14.90 -11.66 37.65
C ALA A 433 -13.50 -12.24 37.98
N LEU A 434 -12.62 -11.43 38.58
CA LEU A 434 -11.27 -11.85 38.96
C LEU A 434 -11.25 -12.74 40.22
N GLU A 435 -12.20 -12.60 41.14
CA GLU A 435 -12.32 -13.46 42.31
C GLU A 435 -12.84 -14.85 41.92
N ALA A 436 -13.76 -14.94 40.94
CA ALA A 436 -14.29 -16.19 40.41
C ALA A 436 -13.23 -17.03 39.66
N SER A 437 -12.12 -16.42 39.22
CA SER A 437 -11.14 -17.05 38.32
C SER A 437 -9.78 -17.31 38.96
N LYS A 438 -9.32 -18.56 38.90
CA LYS A 438 -7.97 -19.01 39.29
C LYS A 438 -7.46 -20.05 38.29
N PRO A 439 -6.30 -19.85 37.65
CA PRO A 439 -5.45 -18.65 37.65
C PRO A 439 -6.14 -17.46 36.97
N LYS A 440 -5.76 -16.21 37.36
CA LYS A 440 -6.33 -14.97 36.82
C LYS A 440 -5.77 -14.70 35.42
N THR A 441 -6.20 -15.49 34.43
CA THR A 441 -5.95 -15.24 32.98
C THR A 441 -7.25 -14.85 32.32
N PHE A 442 -7.18 -14.19 31.17
CA PHE A 442 -8.37 -13.80 30.41
C PHE A 442 -9.25 -15.03 30.07
N ILE A 443 -8.63 -16.09 29.54
CA ILE A 443 -9.35 -17.33 29.19
C ILE A 443 -9.97 -18.04 30.40
N THR A 444 -9.27 -18.04 31.56
CA THR A 444 -9.84 -18.67 32.76
C THR A 444 -11.03 -17.87 33.29
N THR A 445 -10.94 -16.55 33.22
CA THR A 445 -12.04 -15.65 33.63
C THR A 445 -13.24 -15.87 32.72
N LEU A 446 -13.02 -15.88 31.42
CA LEU A 446 -14.07 -16.14 30.42
C LEU A 446 -14.78 -17.49 30.64
N LYS A 447 -14.04 -18.55 31.03
CA LYS A 447 -14.62 -19.89 31.32
C LYS A 447 -15.38 -19.99 32.65
N LYS A 448 -15.15 -19.03 33.54
CA LYS A 448 -15.73 -19.04 34.92
C LYS A 448 -16.82 -18.00 35.15
N THR A 449 -17.08 -17.19 34.13
CA THR A 449 -18.08 -16.13 34.12
C THR A 449 -18.94 -16.27 32.89
N ASP A 450 -20.07 -15.59 32.82
CA ASP A 450 -21.00 -15.60 31.71
C ASP A 450 -20.67 -14.52 30.65
N TYR A 451 -19.52 -13.83 30.78
CA TYR A 451 -19.09 -12.82 29.81
C TYR A 451 -18.72 -13.45 28.45
N THR A 452 -19.15 -12.78 27.39
CA THR A 452 -18.54 -13.01 26.06
C THR A 452 -17.12 -12.48 25.99
N PRO A 453 -16.30 -12.89 25.02
CA PRO A 453 -14.96 -12.33 24.85
C PRO A 453 -14.94 -10.79 24.73
N GLU A 454 -15.90 -10.24 24.00
CA GLU A 454 -16.06 -8.79 23.80
C GLU A 454 -16.42 -8.10 25.11
N GLU A 455 -17.42 -8.59 25.85
CA GLU A 455 -17.85 -7.99 27.12
C GLU A 455 -16.73 -7.99 28.16
N LEU A 456 -15.99 -9.08 28.29
CA LEU A 456 -14.85 -9.14 29.22
C LEU A 456 -13.72 -8.21 28.77
N SER A 457 -13.46 -8.12 27.48
CA SER A 457 -12.51 -7.18 26.88
C SER A 457 -12.89 -5.74 27.23
N ASP A 458 -14.15 -5.42 27.02
CA ASP A 458 -14.73 -4.11 27.28
C ASP A 458 -14.60 -3.75 28.76
N LEU A 459 -14.99 -4.63 29.65
CA LEU A 459 -14.90 -4.45 31.10
C LEU A 459 -13.47 -4.15 31.56
N VAL A 460 -12.48 -4.88 31.03
CA VAL A 460 -11.06 -4.69 31.37
C VAL A 460 -10.53 -3.37 30.84
N PHE A 461 -10.74 -3.06 29.58
CA PHE A 461 -10.16 -1.88 28.95
C PHE A 461 -10.87 -0.58 29.35
N GLU A 462 -12.19 -0.61 29.54
CA GLU A 462 -12.90 0.56 30.08
C GLU A 462 -12.50 0.87 31.51
N SER A 463 -12.34 -0.15 32.38
CA SER A 463 -11.89 0.08 33.75
C SER A 463 -10.50 0.73 33.80
N LEU A 464 -9.62 0.38 32.85
CA LEU A 464 -8.31 1.03 32.74
C LEU A 464 -8.45 2.49 32.27
N LEU A 465 -9.29 2.75 31.26
CA LEU A 465 -9.48 4.10 30.70
C LEU A 465 -10.20 5.04 31.66
N LYS A 466 -11.12 4.53 32.49
CA LYS A 466 -11.81 5.28 33.54
C LYS A 466 -10.98 5.46 34.81
N GLY A 467 -9.78 4.85 34.90
CA GLY A 467 -8.95 4.89 36.11
C GLY A 467 -9.53 4.07 37.29
N GLU A 468 -10.44 3.14 37.01
CA GLU A 468 -11.02 2.22 37.98
C GLU A 468 -10.08 1.06 38.31
N CYS A 469 -9.04 0.88 37.56
CA CYS A 469 -7.91 0.00 37.86
C CYS A 469 -6.61 0.54 37.25
N SER A 470 -5.48 0.00 37.70
CA SER A 470 -4.15 0.33 37.16
C SER A 470 -3.37 -0.94 36.83
N VAL A 471 -2.19 -0.78 36.22
CA VAL A 471 -1.35 -1.92 35.80
C VAL A 471 -0.02 -1.91 36.58
N LYS A 472 0.41 -3.08 37.08
CA LYS A 472 1.70 -3.28 37.75
C LYS A 472 2.90 -3.26 36.80
N ARG A 473 2.69 -3.69 35.55
CA ARG A 473 3.73 -3.89 34.55
C ARG A 473 3.12 -3.76 33.13
N SER A 474 3.95 -3.92 32.11
CA SER A 474 3.51 -3.88 30.71
C SER A 474 2.35 -4.83 30.41
N LEU A 475 1.38 -4.36 29.61
CA LEU A 475 0.29 -5.16 29.10
C LEU A 475 0.82 -6.08 27.99
N ALA A 476 0.76 -7.38 28.20
CA ALA A 476 0.97 -8.36 27.13
C ALA A 476 -0.34 -8.46 26.31
N LYS A 477 -0.38 -7.75 25.16
CA LYS A 477 -1.53 -7.73 24.26
C LYS A 477 -1.67 -9.06 23.53
N CYS A 478 -2.88 -9.55 23.41
CA CYS A 478 -3.19 -10.77 22.70
C CYS A 478 -4.54 -10.66 21.98
N LEU A 479 -4.81 -11.61 21.09
CA LEU A 479 -6.13 -11.80 20.50
C LEU A 479 -6.79 -13.02 21.16
N ILE A 480 -8.08 -12.93 21.41
CA ILE A 480 -8.90 -14.08 21.73
C ILE A 480 -9.48 -14.58 20.42
N VAL A 481 -9.16 -15.83 20.12
CA VAL A 481 -9.68 -16.53 18.95
C VAL A 481 -10.55 -17.68 19.40
N GLU A 482 -11.54 -18.01 18.60
CA GLU A 482 -12.35 -19.22 18.74
C GLU A 482 -11.91 -20.23 17.71
N VAL A 483 -11.46 -21.40 18.15
CA VAL A 483 -11.17 -22.55 17.30
C VAL A 483 -12.46 -23.28 17.02
N LEU A 484 -12.88 -23.34 15.76
CA LEU A 484 -14.19 -23.79 15.34
C LEU A 484 -14.20 -25.25 14.86
N VAL A 485 -13.02 -25.80 14.52
CA VAL A 485 -12.89 -27.18 13.97
C VAL A 485 -11.87 -27.99 14.76
N ASP A 486 -12.05 -29.32 14.78
CA ASP A 486 -11.13 -30.21 15.45
C ASP A 486 -9.94 -30.64 14.60
N ASP A 487 -10.04 -30.51 13.29
CA ASP A 487 -9.04 -30.96 12.33
C ASP A 487 -8.99 -30.01 11.13
N LEU A 488 -7.78 -29.68 10.68
CA LEU A 488 -7.56 -28.82 9.52
C LEU A 488 -7.52 -29.61 8.19
N LYS A 489 -7.35 -30.93 8.24
CA LYS A 489 -7.22 -31.78 7.07
C LYS A 489 -8.34 -31.65 6.02
N PRO A 490 -9.62 -31.48 6.39
CA PRO A 490 -10.69 -31.24 5.42
C PRO A 490 -10.47 -29.98 4.54
N PHE A 491 -9.65 -29.04 4.99
CA PHE A 491 -9.37 -27.78 4.29
C PHE A 491 -8.02 -27.79 3.54
N GLU A 492 -7.25 -28.88 3.61
CA GLU A 492 -5.90 -28.99 3.02
C GLU A 492 -5.88 -28.61 1.54
N GLN A 493 -6.79 -29.18 0.74
CA GLN A 493 -6.86 -28.86 -0.69
C GLN A 493 -7.09 -27.37 -0.92
N ARG A 494 -8.04 -26.77 -0.21
CA ARG A 494 -8.38 -25.34 -0.36
C ARG A 494 -7.20 -24.44 0.04
N ILE A 495 -6.54 -24.74 1.15
CA ILE A 495 -5.35 -23.99 1.62
C ILE A 495 -4.22 -24.09 0.60
N ASN A 496 -3.95 -25.29 0.08
CA ASN A 496 -2.92 -25.49 -0.94
C ASN A 496 -3.24 -24.75 -2.25
N GLU A 497 -4.50 -24.70 -2.67
CA GLU A 497 -4.95 -23.92 -3.82
C GLU A 497 -4.68 -22.42 -3.58
N MET A 498 -5.06 -21.86 -2.44
CA MET A 498 -4.81 -20.45 -2.09
C MET A 498 -3.31 -20.11 -2.09
N ILE A 499 -2.46 -20.97 -1.50
CA ILE A 499 -1.01 -20.79 -1.51
C ILE A 499 -0.48 -20.81 -2.95
N LYS A 500 -0.92 -21.75 -3.76
CA LYS A 500 -0.51 -21.91 -5.16
C LYS A 500 -0.91 -20.71 -6.01
N GLU A 501 -2.12 -20.21 -5.86
CA GLU A 501 -2.62 -19.02 -6.57
C GLU A 501 -1.78 -17.80 -6.25
N LYS A 502 -1.52 -17.53 -4.97
CA LYS A 502 -0.71 -16.40 -4.51
C LYS A 502 0.76 -16.52 -4.98
N LYS A 503 1.36 -17.70 -4.90
CA LYS A 503 2.73 -17.95 -5.42
C LYS A 503 2.81 -17.74 -6.93
N LYS A 504 1.83 -18.30 -7.67
CA LYS A 504 1.76 -18.14 -9.11
C LYS A 504 1.69 -16.67 -9.50
N PHE A 505 0.84 -15.90 -8.83
CA PHE A 505 0.75 -14.47 -9.07
C PHE A 505 2.10 -13.76 -8.92
N LYS A 506 2.84 -14.02 -7.84
CA LYS A 506 4.18 -13.45 -7.61
C LYS A 506 5.19 -13.87 -8.69
N TYR A 507 5.13 -15.13 -9.13
CA TYR A 507 5.98 -15.60 -10.23
C TYR A 507 5.63 -14.89 -11.54
N ASP A 508 4.33 -14.77 -11.86
CA ASP A 508 3.86 -14.12 -13.06
C ASP A 508 4.27 -12.63 -13.08
N GLN A 509 4.30 -11.95 -11.93
CA GLN A 509 4.80 -10.57 -11.80
C GLN A 509 6.31 -10.48 -12.11
N LEU A 510 7.12 -11.36 -11.54
CA LEU A 510 8.56 -11.38 -11.79
C LEU A 510 8.85 -11.74 -13.26
N ASP A 511 8.17 -12.75 -13.81
CA ASP A 511 8.34 -13.16 -15.20
C ASP A 511 7.91 -12.06 -16.18
N TYR A 512 6.84 -11.34 -15.86
CA TYR A 512 6.42 -10.18 -16.63
C TYR A 512 7.45 -9.04 -16.56
N PHE A 513 8.08 -8.83 -15.40
CA PHE A 513 9.13 -7.83 -15.26
C PHE A 513 10.36 -8.20 -16.12
N VAL A 514 10.85 -9.44 -16.03
CA VAL A 514 11.96 -9.92 -16.88
C VAL A 514 11.59 -9.74 -18.36
N TYR A 515 10.43 -10.21 -18.78
CA TYR A 515 9.96 -10.04 -20.15
C TYR A 515 9.93 -8.57 -20.60
N THR A 516 9.54 -7.67 -19.70
CA THR A 516 9.46 -6.22 -20.00
C THR A 516 10.84 -5.63 -20.22
N ILE A 517 11.80 -5.91 -19.34
CA ILE A 517 13.17 -5.35 -19.47
C ILE A 517 13.94 -5.95 -20.64
N ASP A 518 13.70 -7.22 -20.99
CA ASP A 518 14.41 -7.89 -22.08
C ASP A 518 13.97 -7.39 -23.48
N ARG A 519 12.75 -6.88 -23.60
CA ARG A 519 12.21 -6.37 -24.87
C ARG A 519 12.34 -4.87 -25.08
N THR A 520 12.75 -4.13 -24.04
CA THR A 520 12.92 -2.68 -24.12
C THR A 520 14.36 -2.31 -24.44
N GLU A 521 14.55 -1.49 -25.48
CA GLU A 521 15.87 -1.12 -25.96
C GLU A 521 16.47 0.10 -25.23
N ASN A 522 15.61 0.94 -24.65
CA ASN A 522 16.02 2.20 -24.06
C ASN A 522 15.15 2.63 -22.88
N SER A 523 15.64 3.62 -22.12
CA SER A 523 14.96 4.15 -20.94
C SER A 523 13.54 4.68 -21.23
N VAL A 524 13.31 5.29 -22.39
CA VAL A 524 12.01 5.86 -22.74
C VAL A 524 10.98 4.76 -22.91
N GLU A 525 11.33 3.68 -23.61
CA GLU A 525 10.45 2.51 -23.78
C GLU A 525 10.16 1.83 -22.45
N LEU A 526 11.18 1.66 -21.61
CA LEU A 526 11.00 1.07 -20.29
C LEU A 526 10.05 1.91 -19.42
N HIS A 527 10.19 3.23 -19.42
CA HIS A 527 9.23 4.12 -18.74
C HIS A 527 7.80 3.95 -19.29
N GLN A 528 7.64 3.75 -20.58
CA GLN A 528 6.32 3.56 -21.20
C GLN A 528 5.66 2.25 -20.76
N GLU A 529 6.43 1.15 -20.72
CA GLU A 529 5.94 -0.15 -20.26
C GLU A 529 5.61 -0.12 -18.75
N ILE A 530 6.44 0.54 -17.95
CA ILE A 530 6.18 0.75 -16.52
C ILE A 530 4.89 1.57 -16.34
N ALA A 531 4.73 2.66 -17.11
CA ALA A 531 3.52 3.49 -17.06
C ALA A 531 2.27 2.67 -17.36
N GLN A 532 2.31 1.81 -18.37
CA GLN A 532 1.22 0.91 -18.73
C GLN A 532 0.90 -0.06 -17.59
N PHE A 533 1.93 -0.65 -16.98
CA PHE A 533 1.77 -1.56 -15.84
C PHE A 533 1.12 -0.87 -14.62
N LEU A 534 1.52 0.36 -14.32
CA LEU A 534 0.97 1.15 -13.22
C LEU A 534 -0.41 1.77 -13.55
N GLY A 535 -0.96 1.47 -14.73
CA GLY A 535 -2.23 2.06 -15.19
C GLY A 535 -2.14 3.57 -15.39
N VAL A 536 -0.92 4.08 -15.62
CA VAL A 536 -0.63 5.42 -16.12
C VAL A 536 -0.29 5.22 -17.59
N SER A 537 -1.26 5.37 -18.45
CA SER A 537 -0.97 5.10 -19.87
C SER A 537 -0.01 6.16 -20.41
N LYS A 538 0.93 5.74 -21.28
CA LYS A 538 1.76 6.61 -22.14
C LYS A 538 0.92 7.73 -22.80
N TRP A 539 -0.33 7.48 -22.92
CA TRP A 539 -1.35 8.22 -23.59
C TRP A 539 -2.02 9.30 -22.73
N ASP A 540 -1.95 9.21 -21.39
CA ASP A 540 -2.46 10.27 -20.52
C ASP A 540 -1.63 11.56 -20.64
N LEU A 541 -0.36 11.44 -21.00
CA LEU A 541 0.52 12.57 -21.29
C LEU A 541 0.14 13.27 -22.61
N ASN A 542 -0.51 12.57 -23.55
CA ASN A 542 -0.92 13.08 -24.84
C ASN A 542 -2.42 13.43 -24.92
N LYS A 543 -3.17 13.30 -23.83
CA LYS A 543 -4.58 13.72 -23.77
C LYS A 543 -4.69 15.24 -23.67
N ILE A 544 -4.51 15.90 -24.79
CA ILE A 544 -4.49 17.37 -24.88
C ILE A 544 -5.83 17.98 -25.28
N TYR A 545 -6.74 17.20 -25.82
CA TYR A 545 -8.03 17.67 -26.32
C TYR A 545 -9.13 17.44 -25.28
N ALA A 546 -9.92 18.48 -24.97
CA ALA A 546 -11.06 18.39 -24.06
C ALA A 546 -12.35 18.08 -24.80
N THR A 547 -13.18 17.20 -24.26
CA THR A 547 -14.53 16.89 -24.75
C THR A 547 -15.58 17.76 -24.04
N GLU A 548 -16.79 17.81 -24.57
CA GLU A 548 -17.94 18.51 -23.94
C GLU A 548 -18.34 17.90 -22.60
N LYS A 549 -18.11 16.61 -22.38
CA LYS A 549 -18.31 15.92 -21.09
C LYS A 549 -17.24 16.29 -20.05
N GLY A 550 -16.11 16.88 -20.49
CA GLY A 550 -14.95 17.23 -19.64
C GLY A 550 -13.84 16.17 -19.62
N ASP A 551 -13.99 15.05 -20.35
CA ASP A 551 -12.92 14.07 -20.52
C ASP A 551 -11.77 14.67 -21.35
N LYS A 552 -10.53 14.28 -21.06
CA LYS A 552 -9.39 14.58 -21.92
C LYS A 552 -9.08 13.38 -22.80
N VAL A 553 -8.99 13.61 -24.12
CA VAL A 553 -8.72 12.59 -25.13
C VAL A 553 -7.51 12.95 -26.00
N ARG A 554 -7.00 12.03 -26.81
CA ARG A 554 -5.72 12.13 -27.51
C ARG A 554 -5.80 12.78 -28.86
N SER A 555 -6.90 12.61 -29.55
CA SER A 555 -7.06 13.05 -30.92
C SER A 555 -8.34 13.87 -31.10
N LYS A 556 -8.37 14.69 -32.15
CA LYS A 556 -9.59 15.40 -32.54
C LYS A 556 -10.69 14.45 -32.94
N SER A 557 -10.34 13.31 -33.55
CA SER A 557 -11.29 12.26 -33.92
C SER A 557 -11.97 11.65 -32.71
N GLU A 558 -11.22 11.41 -31.62
CA GLU A 558 -11.80 10.97 -30.35
C GLU A 558 -12.70 12.02 -29.70
N VAL A 559 -12.39 13.33 -29.81
CA VAL A 559 -13.32 14.41 -29.39
C VAL A 559 -14.64 14.31 -30.14
N VAL A 560 -14.60 14.11 -31.46
CA VAL A 560 -15.81 13.97 -32.28
C VAL A 560 -16.64 12.78 -31.83
N ILE A 561 -16.04 11.63 -31.60
CA ILE A 561 -16.73 10.43 -31.12
C ILE A 561 -17.30 10.66 -29.73
N ALA A 562 -16.49 11.16 -28.78
CA ALA A 562 -16.89 11.42 -27.40
C ALA A 562 -18.08 12.40 -27.31
N ASN A 563 -18.00 13.53 -28.01
CA ASN A 563 -19.07 14.53 -28.06
C ASN A 563 -20.33 13.98 -28.74
N THR A 564 -20.16 13.15 -29.76
CA THR A 564 -21.28 12.47 -30.43
C THR A 564 -22.01 11.53 -29.47
N LEU A 565 -21.29 10.73 -28.69
CA LEU A 565 -21.87 9.85 -27.66
C LEU A 565 -22.57 10.66 -26.57
N PHE A 566 -21.90 11.69 -26.06
CA PHE A 566 -22.42 12.56 -25.01
C PHE A 566 -23.70 13.28 -25.44
N ASN A 567 -23.71 13.90 -26.60
CA ASN A 567 -24.85 14.63 -27.13
C ASN A 567 -26.06 13.75 -27.48
N LYS A 568 -25.83 12.42 -27.63
CA LYS A 568 -26.91 11.44 -27.81
C LYS A 568 -27.29 10.72 -26.53
N ASN A 569 -26.81 11.18 -25.37
CA ASN A 569 -27.03 10.58 -24.06
C ASN A 569 -26.65 9.09 -23.99
N ILE A 570 -25.59 8.68 -24.73
CA ILE A 570 -25.05 7.33 -24.72
C ILE A 570 -23.97 7.28 -23.64
N PRO A 571 -24.16 6.53 -22.55
CA PRO A 571 -23.16 6.42 -21.50
C PRO A 571 -21.89 5.77 -22.03
N TYR A 572 -20.75 6.42 -21.82
CA TYR A 572 -19.44 5.87 -22.16
C TYR A 572 -18.39 6.19 -21.10
N GLU A 573 -17.38 5.33 -21.03
CA GLU A 573 -16.13 5.55 -20.30
C GLU A 573 -14.97 5.52 -21.32
N TYR A 574 -14.15 6.58 -21.31
CA TYR A 574 -12.99 6.70 -22.19
C TYR A 574 -11.82 5.92 -21.61
N GLU A 575 -11.21 5.03 -22.40
CA GLU A 575 -10.04 4.19 -22.04
C GLU A 575 -10.16 3.43 -20.70
N LYS A 576 -11.34 2.89 -20.43
CA LYS A 576 -11.54 2.01 -19.28
C LYS A 576 -10.68 0.76 -19.41
N THR A 577 -9.79 0.54 -18.46
CA THR A 577 -8.96 -0.66 -18.45
C THR A 577 -9.79 -1.90 -18.13
N LEU A 578 -9.73 -2.90 -18.98
CA LEU A 578 -10.35 -4.21 -18.83
C LEU A 578 -9.28 -5.23 -18.41
N LEU A 579 -9.61 -6.05 -17.41
CA LEU A 579 -8.81 -7.21 -17.04
C LEU A 579 -9.39 -8.46 -17.74
N LEU A 580 -8.59 -9.08 -18.60
CA LEU A 580 -8.97 -10.31 -19.29
C LEU A 580 -8.79 -11.53 -18.38
N SER A 581 -9.53 -12.60 -18.65
CA SER A 581 -9.47 -13.85 -17.88
C SER A 581 -8.09 -14.53 -17.89
N ASN A 582 -7.20 -14.13 -18.80
CA ASN A 582 -5.81 -14.59 -18.86
C ASN A 582 -4.82 -13.66 -18.13
N GLY A 583 -5.31 -12.68 -17.33
CA GLY A 583 -4.49 -11.72 -16.58
C GLY A 583 -3.93 -10.56 -17.41
N LYS A 584 -4.12 -10.54 -18.73
CA LYS A 584 -3.72 -9.39 -19.57
C LYS A 584 -4.71 -8.24 -19.41
N GLN A 585 -4.18 -7.02 -19.53
CA GLN A 585 -4.98 -5.79 -19.53
C GLN A 585 -5.16 -5.26 -20.94
N MET A 586 -6.29 -4.61 -21.16
CA MET A 586 -6.63 -3.98 -22.42
C MET A 586 -7.50 -2.75 -22.15
N SER A 587 -7.24 -1.63 -22.84
CA SER A 587 -8.06 -0.42 -22.73
C SER A 587 -8.66 -0.10 -24.09
N PRO A 588 -9.99 -0.28 -24.27
CA PRO A 588 -10.72 0.23 -25.41
C PRO A 588 -10.68 1.76 -25.46
N ASP A 589 -10.75 2.37 -26.63
CA ASP A 589 -10.89 3.83 -26.71
C ASP A 589 -12.17 4.30 -26.01
N PHE A 590 -13.27 3.58 -26.21
CA PHE A 590 -14.52 3.83 -25.51
C PHE A 590 -15.20 2.52 -25.08
N THR A 591 -15.57 2.46 -23.80
CA THR A 591 -16.45 1.41 -23.27
C THR A 591 -17.86 1.98 -23.17
N ILE A 592 -18.80 1.38 -23.89
CA ILE A 592 -20.17 1.91 -24.08
C ILE A 592 -21.17 0.94 -23.46
N GLN A 593 -22.14 1.47 -22.72
CA GLN A 593 -23.24 0.70 -22.15
C GLN A 593 -24.51 0.92 -22.97
N LEU A 594 -25.04 -0.15 -23.59
CA LEU A 594 -26.25 -0.09 -24.42
C LEU A 594 -27.18 -1.25 -24.08
N SER A 595 -28.44 -0.95 -23.74
CA SER A 595 -29.48 -1.96 -23.48
C SER A 595 -29.01 -3.08 -22.51
N GLY A 596 -28.24 -2.72 -21.49
CA GLY A 596 -27.71 -3.67 -20.49
C GLY A 596 -26.50 -4.50 -20.96
N LYS A 597 -25.96 -4.22 -22.14
CA LYS A 597 -24.75 -4.86 -22.68
C LYS A 597 -23.61 -3.86 -22.79
N THR A 598 -22.39 -4.36 -22.63
CA THR A 598 -21.16 -3.57 -22.78
C THR A 598 -20.57 -3.78 -24.18
N TYR A 599 -20.27 -2.68 -24.86
CA TYR A 599 -19.59 -2.66 -26.16
C TYR A 599 -18.29 -1.88 -26.06
N PHE A 600 -17.32 -2.24 -26.89
CA PHE A 600 -15.99 -1.64 -26.95
C PHE A 600 -15.78 -1.01 -28.32
N LEU A 601 -15.63 0.31 -28.36
CA LEU A 601 -15.40 1.03 -29.61
C LEU A 601 -13.92 1.42 -29.70
N GLU A 602 -13.29 1.05 -30.81
CA GLU A 602 -11.93 1.40 -31.18
C GLU A 602 -11.95 2.33 -32.40
N HIS A 603 -11.14 3.38 -32.35
CA HIS A 603 -10.95 4.29 -33.48
C HIS A 603 -9.59 4.08 -34.13
N ILE A 604 -9.58 3.71 -35.41
CA ILE A 604 -8.38 3.37 -36.16
C ILE A 604 -8.01 4.52 -37.08
N GLY A 605 -7.08 5.39 -36.62
CA GLY A 605 -6.70 6.62 -37.32
C GLY A 605 -5.42 6.52 -38.17
N MET A 606 -4.52 5.54 -37.94
CA MET A 606 -3.16 5.56 -38.50
C MET A 606 -2.73 4.20 -39.09
N LEU A 607 -3.55 3.59 -39.97
CA LEU A 607 -3.23 2.30 -40.60
C LEU A 607 -1.96 2.33 -41.48
N ASN A 608 -1.52 3.49 -41.91
CA ASN A 608 -0.29 3.65 -42.71
C ASN A 608 1.01 3.59 -41.87
N ASN A 609 0.90 3.51 -40.54
CA ASN A 609 2.03 3.35 -39.64
C ASN A 609 2.19 1.87 -39.27
N GLU A 610 3.31 1.27 -39.64
CA GLU A 610 3.57 -0.16 -39.49
C GLU A 610 3.49 -0.63 -38.03
N GLN A 611 4.13 0.09 -37.11
CA GLN A 611 4.09 -0.22 -35.66
C GLN A 611 2.68 -0.09 -35.07
N TYR A 612 1.90 0.89 -35.53
CA TYR A 612 0.51 1.05 -35.10
C TYR A 612 -0.36 -0.12 -35.59
N SER A 613 -0.17 -0.52 -36.84
CA SER A 613 -0.89 -1.63 -37.45
C SER A 613 -0.59 -2.97 -36.75
N GLU A 614 0.67 -3.24 -36.40
CA GLU A 614 1.05 -4.45 -35.67
C GLU A 614 0.38 -4.49 -34.27
N ARG A 615 0.44 -3.39 -33.51
CA ARG A 615 -0.23 -3.29 -32.20
C ARG A 615 -1.74 -3.46 -32.30
N TRP A 616 -2.35 -2.88 -33.32
CA TRP A 616 -3.76 -3.07 -33.58
C TRP A 616 -4.10 -4.53 -33.84
N LEU A 617 -3.31 -5.22 -34.66
CA LEU A 617 -3.51 -6.65 -34.94
C LEU A 617 -3.39 -7.50 -33.67
N GLU A 618 -2.47 -7.20 -32.77
CA GLU A 618 -2.37 -7.89 -31.47
C GLU A 618 -3.59 -7.61 -30.58
N LYS A 619 -4.00 -6.36 -30.48
CA LYS A 619 -5.19 -5.95 -29.72
C LYS A 619 -6.44 -6.59 -30.29
N ARG A 620 -6.54 -6.65 -31.63
CA ARG A 620 -7.63 -7.30 -32.35
C ARG A 620 -7.75 -8.79 -32.05
N LYS A 621 -6.63 -9.52 -31.95
CA LYS A 621 -6.64 -10.95 -31.55
C LYS A 621 -7.23 -11.15 -30.15
N LEU A 622 -7.01 -10.21 -29.23
CA LEU A 622 -7.62 -10.28 -27.89
C LEU A 622 -9.14 -10.06 -27.95
N TYR A 623 -9.60 -9.08 -28.74
CA TYR A 623 -11.04 -8.89 -28.98
C TYR A 623 -11.68 -10.12 -29.62
N ASP A 624 -11.07 -10.66 -30.66
CA ASP A 624 -11.60 -11.83 -31.36
C ASP A 624 -11.70 -13.06 -30.46
N LYS A 625 -10.83 -13.16 -29.44
CA LYS A 625 -10.83 -14.25 -28.47
C LYS A 625 -11.85 -14.06 -27.34
N PHE A 626 -12.02 -12.83 -26.82
CA PHE A 626 -12.76 -12.59 -25.58
C PHE A 626 -14.06 -11.79 -25.77
N TYR A 627 -14.13 -10.94 -26.81
CA TYR A 627 -15.20 -9.93 -26.97
C TYR A 627 -15.58 -9.69 -28.44
N LYS A 628 -15.53 -10.72 -29.29
CA LYS A 628 -15.73 -10.61 -30.73
C LYS A 628 -17.04 -9.92 -31.11
N GLU A 629 -18.13 -10.24 -30.43
CA GLU A 629 -19.47 -9.70 -30.70
C GLU A 629 -19.69 -8.29 -30.09
N ASN A 630 -18.78 -7.85 -29.21
CA ASN A 630 -18.90 -6.58 -28.50
C ASN A 630 -17.99 -5.49 -29.09
N LEU A 631 -17.16 -5.80 -30.09
CA LEU A 631 -16.22 -4.87 -30.68
C LEU A 631 -16.87 -4.05 -31.79
N LEU A 632 -16.78 -2.73 -31.65
CA LEU A 632 -17.14 -1.72 -32.64
C LEU A 632 -15.87 -1.03 -33.15
N ILE A 633 -15.75 -0.82 -34.44
CA ILE A 633 -14.57 -0.20 -35.07
C ILE A 633 -15.00 0.97 -35.91
N THR A 634 -14.39 2.14 -35.68
CA THR A 634 -14.48 3.30 -36.56
C THR A 634 -13.12 3.56 -37.22
N TYR A 635 -13.15 4.15 -38.40
CA TYR A 635 -11.96 4.56 -39.15
C TYR A 635 -11.98 6.06 -39.36
N GLU A 636 -10.80 6.65 -39.64
CA GLU A 636 -10.71 8.05 -39.97
C GLU A 636 -11.59 8.37 -41.20
N SER A 637 -12.50 9.31 -41.05
CA SER A 637 -13.51 9.66 -42.08
C SER A 637 -13.94 11.12 -41.88
N PRO A 638 -14.26 11.83 -42.98
CA PRO A 638 -14.91 13.16 -42.92
C PRO A 638 -16.27 13.14 -42.22
N ASN A 639 -16.93 11.96 -42.16
CA ASN A 639 -18.25 11.78 -41.55
C ASN A 639 -18.22 10.96 -40.25
N LEU A 640 -17.10 11.00 -39.51
CA LEU A 640 -16.82 10.15 -38.36
C LEU A 640 -17.96 10.12 -37.32
N ALA A 641 -18.58 11.28 -37.03
CA ALA A 641 -19.72 11.36 -36.12
C ALA A 641 -20.91 10.51 -36.59
N THR A 642 -21.21 10.54 -37.86
CA THR A 642 -22.30 9.77 -38.46
C THR A 642 -21.95 8.29 -38.50
N ASP A 643 -20.71 7.95 -38.80
CA ASP A 643 -20.23 6.58 -38.86
C ASP A 643 -20.30 5.91 -37.49
N ALA A 644 -19.85 6.60 -36.44
CA ALA A 644 -19.94 6.13 -35.04
C ALA A 644 -21.40 5.89 -34.62
N LEU A 645 -22.31 6.82 -34.94
CA LEU A 645 -23.75 6.66 -34.65
C LEU A 645 -24.40 5.51 -35.42
N ASN A 646 -24.05 5.31 -36.68
CA ASN A 646 -24.59 4.22 -37.48
C ASN A 646 -24.16 2.84 -37.00
N LEU A 647 -22.93 2.72 -36.49
CA LEU A 647 -22.47 1.50 -35.82
C LEU A 647 -23.29 1.21 -34.55
N ILE A 648 -23.52 2.23 -33.75
CA ILE A 648 -24.22 2.10 -32.47
C ILE A 648 -25.71 1.84 -32.68
N LYS A 649 -26.37 2.50 -33.67
CA LYS A 649 -27.78 2.29 -33.99
C LYS A 649 -28.13 0.85 -34.31
N LYS A 650 -27.22 0.06 -34.85
CA LYS A 650 -27.44 -1.37 -35.10
C LYS A 650 -27.75 -2.18 -33.83
N PHE A 651 -27.40 -1.64 -32.66
CA PHE A 651 -27.54 -2.30 -31.34
C PHE A 651 -28.52 -1.61 -30.38
N ILE A 652 -28.96 -0.39 -30.74
CA ILE A 652 -30.09 0.28 -30.09
C ILE A 652 -31.27 -0.09 -30.97
N GLY A 653 -32.00 -1.14 -30.67
CA GLY A 653 -33.23 -1.47 -31.44
C GLY A 653 -34.09 -0.23 -31.66
N ASN A 654 -34.74 -0.12 -32.82
CA ASN A 654 -35.61 0.99 -33.23
C ASN A 654 -36.55 1.48 -32.16
#